data_ea6799477e8d177861fa65dca76b9dfd
#
_entry.id   ea6799477e8d177861fa65dca76b9dfd
#
_cell.length_a   1.000
_cell.length_b   1.000
_cell.length_c   1.000
_cell.angle_alpha   90.00
_cell.angle_beta   90.00
_cell.angle_gamma   90.00
#
_symmetry.space_group_name_H-M   'P 1'
#
loop_
_entity.id
_entity.type
_entity.pdbx_description
1 polymer ?
#
loop_
_entity_poly.entity_id
_entity_poly.type
_entity_poly.pdbx_seq_one_letter_code
_entity_poly.pdbx_strand_id
1 'polypeptide(L)'
;MRRIWYPAALTVLTLGTVAAYLVNLSANGWANSFYAAAVQAGSENWEAFLFGSLDSANAITVDKPPAALWLMASSARGFGFSSFSMLLPQVILAGFSVLLIVHSTRMGLRSHVGTGIEKATALGAGALFAVSPVAALMFRFNNPDALLVALMIGAVVATQHALRAVDGLRTGNPSGAGRSGTARSVALWLILAGACLGLGFLTKQFQVLLLVPGIVLAWVLFARTSWPRRLLWLLVPIASMVLSAGWWIALVELTPADSRPYVGGSQTNSFLELTFGYNGFGRLTGNETGSVGGGGGGGWGETGLMRLFTGSFGQQVSWFLPTALFLLVVTAVLLILAEAARRKAVPAVTDGEGSDTFGRGSLGAAVLMWGGWLIVTGLVLSMMNGIVHEYYTVALVPAIAVVIAFGIGVLISRPGIASRLLLAVTWALTGAWQFVISSSMTGIPEILRWSVLIVSVLGAVALIATAHRRFRSVVASALVAVAIIVSAAIPAQLSARTIAGTTQGSIVTIAGTGSGMGGGPGGGGMPRGGGGMGGLLNGSEPSDELTRRLAEDASDYTWVAATTGANQAAGYQLALEEPVMAIGGFNGTDPSPTLEQFKQLVAAGRIHYYIGSETGGRQGPGGSDSASSSAQIQAWVEANFESTTLDSVALYDLSGG
;
A
#
# COMPACT_ATOMS: atom_id res chain seq x y z
N MET A 1 2.63 -38.21 9.82
CA MET A 1 2.08 -37.28 8.79
C MET A 1 1.28 -36.10 9.37
N ARG A 2 0.50 -36.21 10.46
CA ARG A 2 -0.36 -35.10 10.98
C ARG A 2 0.39 -33.88 11.59
N ARG A 3 1.67 -33.96 11.92
CA ARG A 3 2.42 -32.81 12.52
C ARG A 3 3.12 -31.92 11.51
N ILE A 4 3.37 -32.37 10.28
CA ILE A 4 4.25 -31.70 9.30
C ILE A 4 3.47 -30.90 8.24
N TRP A 5 2.18 -31.25 7.98
CA TRP A 5 1.43 -30.66 6.87
C TRP A 5 1.29 -29.13 6.95
N TYR A 6 1.06 -28.60 8.14
CA TYR A 6 0.83 -27.17 8.31
C TYR A 6 2.10 -26.31 8.08
N PRO A 7 3.25 -26.64 8.74
CA PRO A 7 4.49 -25.92 8.39
C PRO A 7 4.84 -26.04 6.91
N ALA A 8 4.71 -27.22 6.32
CA ALA A 8 4.97 -27.42 4.90
C ALA A 8 4.03 -26.56 4.01
N ALA A 9 2.72 -26.55 4.30
CA ALA A 9 1.76 -25.73 3.56
C ALA A 9 2.05 -24.23 3.72
N LEU A 10 2.44 -23.78 4.92
CA LEU A 10 2.82 -22.39 5.15
C LEU A 10 4.09 -22.03 4.38
N THR A 11 5.09 -22.90 4.40
CA THR A 11 6.34 -22.70 3.62
C THR A 11 6.04 -22.63 2.12
N VAL A 12 5.25 -23.57 1.61
CA VAL A 12 4.86 -23.60 0.18
C VAL A 12 4.08 -22.34 -0.19
N LEU A 13 3.12 -21.90 0.65
CA LEU A 13 2.36 -20.68 0.40
C LEU A 13 3.28 -19.46 0.38
N THR A 14 4.15 -19.31 1.37
CA THR A 14 5.04 -18.14 1.50
C THR A 14 6.06 -18.10 0.37
N LEU A 15 6.81 -19.20 0.19
CA LEU A 15 7.83 -19.27 -0.86
C LEU A 15 7.21 -19.28 -2.27
N GLY A 16 6.03 -19.89 -2.42
CA GLY A 16 5.27 -19.85 -3.67
C GLY A 16 4.81 -18.43 -4.02
N THR A 17 4.39 -17.64 -3.02
CA THR A 17 4.06 -16.22 -3.23
C THR A 17 5.29 -15.43 -3.66
N VAL A 18 6.42 -15.58 -2.95
CA VAL A 18 7.68 -14.91 -3.30
C VAL A 18 8.12 -15.33 -4.70
N ALA A 19 8.16 -16.63 -5.00
CA ALA A 19 8.56 -17.13 -6.30
C ALA A 19 7.66 -16.64 -7.43
N ALA A 20 6.33 -16.64 -7.23
CA ALA A 20 5.40 -16.11 -8.21
C ALA A 20 5.62 -14.61 -8.47
N TYR A 21 5.87 -13.82 -7.42
CA TYR A 21 6.08 -12.39 -7.55
C TYR A 21 7.47 -12.03 -8.09
N LEU A 22 8.45 -12.93 -8.00
CA LEU A 22 9.75 -12.78 -8.67
C LEU A 22 9.69 -13.04 -10.18
N VAL A 23 8.68 -13.79 -10.66
CA VAL A 23 8.56 -14.06 -12.09
C VAL A 23 8.46 -12.75 -12.86
N ASN A 24 9.30 -12.58 -13.87
CA ASN A 24 9.30 -11.42 -14.77
C ASN A 24 9.43 -10.06 -14.04
N LEU A 25 10.10 -10.02 -12.88
CA LEU A 25 10.17 -8.81 -12.05
C LEU A 25 10.91 -7.68 -12.75
N SER A 26 12.05 -7.98 -13.37
CA SER A 26 12.89 -6.99 -14.08
C SER A 26 12.22 -6.41 -15.34
N ALA A 27 11.20 -7.07 -15.90
CA ALA A 27 10.48 -6.54 -17.05
C ALA A 27 9.67 -5.26 -16.70
N ASN A 28 9.45 -4.98 -15.41
CA ASN A 28 8.87 -3.69 -14.99
C ASN A 28 9.82 -2.50 -15.22
N GLY A 29 11.06 -2.73 -15.65
CA GLY A 29 12.04 -1.67 -15.85
C GLY A 29 12.18 -0.83 -14.57
N TRP A 30 12.16 0.47 -14.72
CA TRP A 30 12.22 1.39 -13.58
C TRP A 30 10.89 1.52 -12.81
N ALA A 31 9.82 0.88 -13.29
CA ALA A 31 8.48 0.88 -12.69
C ALA A 31 7.93 2.32 -12.57
N ASN A 32 7.99 2.96 -11.41
CA ASN A 32 7.78 4.39 -11.27
C ASN A 32 9.16 5.09 -11.29
N SER A 33 9.48 5.75 -12.41
CA SER A 33 10.76 6.41 -12.64
C SER A 33 11.08 7.46 -11.57
N PHE A 34 10.09 8.16 -11.05
CA PHE A 34 10.23 9.13 -9.97
C PHE A 34 10.85 8.52 -8.71
N TYR A 35 10.33 7.38 -8.24
CA TYR A 35 10.94 6.69 -7.10
C TYR A 35 12.21 5.94 -7.47
N ALA A 36 12.36 5.49 -8.71
CA ALA A 36 13.59 4.82 -9.15
C ALA A 36 14.78 5.78 -9.15
N ALA A 37 14.61 7.02 -9.62
CA ALA A 37 15.65 8.06 -9.55
C ALA A 37 16.06 8.36 -8.11
N ALA A 38 15.10 8.48 -7.19
CA ALA A 38 15.41 8.67 -5.76
C ALA A 38 16.11 7.45 -5.13
N VAL A 39 15.82 6.22 -5.58
CA VAL A 39 16.54 5.01 -5.16
C VAL A 39 17.95 5.02 -5.70
N GLN A 40 18.17 5.40 -6.96
CA GLN A 40 19.48 5.59 -7.56
C GLN A 40 20.28 6.60 -6.72
N ALA A 41 19.77 7.83 -6.56
CA ALA A 41 20.41 8.88 -5.77
C ALA A 41 20.76 8.42 -4.35
N GLY A 42 19.80 7.78 -3.66
CA GLY A 42 20.02 7.21 -2.33
C GLY A 42 20.98 6.02 -2.33
N SER A 43 21.20 5.32 -3.45
CA SER A 43 22.21 4.27 -3.54
C SER A 43 23.65 4.81 -3.68
N GLU A 44 23.80 6.01 -4.19
CA GLU A 44 25.08 6.66 -4.45
C GLU A 44 25.47 7.61 -3.31
N ASN A 45 24.54 8.42 -2.81
CA ASN A 45 24.79 9.47 -1.84
C ASN A 45 24.02 9.20 -0.51
N TRP A 46 24.73 9.32 0.64
CA TRP A 46 24.12 9.09 1.96
C TRP A 46 23.18 10.23 2.41
N GLU A 47 23.42 11.44 1.94
CA GLU A 47 22.51 12.57 2.21
C GLU A 47 21.22 12.39 1.42
N ALA A 48 21.31 12.05 0.13
CA ALA A 48 20.16 11.70 -0.68
C ALA A 48 19.37 10.50 -0.10
N PHE A 49 20.10 9.48 0.41
CA PHE A 49 19.48 8.38 1.14
C PHE A 49 18.68 8.86 2.36
N LEU A 50 19.29 9.73 3.20
CA LEU A 50 18.70 10.17 4.46
C LEU A 50 17.45 11.02 4.22
N PHE A 51 17.53 11.98 3.29
CA PHE A 51 16.42 12.91 3.02
C PHE A 51 15.41 12.38 2.00
N GLY A 52 15.76 11.39 1.19
CA GLY A 52 14.94 10.91 0.09
C GLY A 52 14.97 11.84 -1.10
N SER A 53 16.14 12.36 -1.44
CA SER A 53 16.36 13.24 -2.58
C SER A 53 16.10 12.52 -3.91
N LEU A 54 15.61 13.26 -4.89
CA LEU A 54 15.36 12.75 -6.23
C LEU A 54 16.68 12.49 -6.99
N ASP A 55 17.65 13.38 -6.81
CA ASP A 55 18.98 13.34 -7.44
C ASP A 55 20.11 13.28 -6.39
N SER A 56 21.27 12.75 -6.78
CA SER A 56 22.43 12.58 -5.89
C SER A 56 23.12 13.91 -5.53
N ALA A 57 22.81 15.02 -6.21
CA ALA A 57 23.27 16.35 -5.87
C ALA A 57 22.33 17.11 -4.92
N ASN A 58 21.24 16.48 -4.49
CA ASN A 58 20.33 16.94 -3.46
C ASN A 58 19.55 18.25 -3.78
N ALA A 59 19.05 18.40 -5.01
CA ALA A 59 18.23 19.56 -5.35
C ALA A 59 16.88 19.56 -4.61
N ILE A 60 16.15 18.45 -4.68
CA ILE A 60 14.78 18.32 -4.14
C ILE A 60 14.49 16.89 -3.69
N THR A 61 13.67 16.72 -2.66
CA THR A 61 13.21 15.39 -2.24
C THR A 61 11.99 14.92 -3.04
N VAL A 62 11.68 13.63 -2.95
CA VAL A 62 10.35 13.16 -3.35
C VAL A 62 9.26 13.73 -2.44
N ASP A 63 8.00 13.68 -2.89
CA ASP A 63 6.81 14.17 -2.17
C ASP A 63 6.32 13.22 -1.06
N LYS A 64 7.12 12.23 -0.68
CA LYS A 64 6.82 11.24 0.37
C LYS A 64 8.00 11.09 1.32
N PRO A 65 7.73 10.68 2.59
CA PRO A 65 8.81 10.35 3.52
C PRO A 65 9.65 9.16 3.03
N PRO A 66 10.93 9.05 3.44
CA PRO A 66 11.92 8.22 2.76
C PRO A 66 11.96 6.74 3.19
N ALA A 67 11.14 6.26 4.15
CA ALA A 67 11.34 4.91 4.70
C ALA A 67 11.25 3.78 3.65
N ALA A 68 10.39 3.92 2.63
CA ALA A 68 10.34 2.98 1.52
C ALA A 68 11.59 3.07 0.64
N LEU A 69 12.10 4.29 0.41
CA LEU A 69 13.32 4.51 -0.35
C LEU A 69 14.54 3.92 0.35
N TRP A 70 14.63 4.09 1.70
CA TRP A 70 15.74 3.48 2.47
C TRP A 70 15.84 1.97 2.24
N LEU A 71 14.68 1.28 2.22
CA LEU A 71 14.67 -0.16 2.01
C LEU A 71 15.15 -0.53 0.61
N MET A 72 14.67 0.17 -0.42
CA MET A 72 15.02 -0.07 -1.82
C MET A 72 16.47 0.36 -2.12
N ALA A 73 16.90 1.53 -1.66
CA ALA A 73 18.25 2.02 -1.83
C ALA A 73 19.29 1.16 -1.08
N SER A 74 18.94 0.62 0.11
CA SER A 74 19.80 -0.34 0.81
C SER A 74 20.02 -1.62 -0.01
N SER A 75 18.96 -2.11 -0.67
CA SER A 75 19.07 -3.26 -1.58
C SER A 75 19.93 -2.92 -2.81
N ALA A 76 19.74 -1.74 -3.39
CA ALA A 76 20.55 -1.26 -4.52
C ALA A 76 22.03 -1.08 -4.13
N ARG A 77 22.32 -0.56 -2.94
CA ARG A 77 23.70 -0.48 -2.41
C ARG A 77 24.36 -1.86 -2.26
N GLY A 78 23.60 -2.86 -1.81
CA GLY A 78 24.12 -4.20 -1.57
C GLY A 78 24.32 -5.04 -2.83
N PHE A 79 23.44 -4.88 -3.82
CA PHE A 79 23.39 -5.74 -5.02
C PHE A 79 23.67 -4.99 -6.34
N GLY A 80 24.01 -3.71 -6.28
CA GLY A 80 24.06 -2.82 -7.45
C GLY A 80 22.67 -2.27 -7.81
N PHE A 81 22.63 -1.05 -8.36
CA PHE A 81 21.39 -0.43 -8.80
C PHE A 81 20.86 -1.13 -10.05
N SER A 82 19.67 -1.66 -9.98
CA SER A 82 18.98 -2.32 -11.09
C SER A 82 17.49 -2.43 -10.76
N SER A 83 16.65 -2.64 -11.78
CA SER A 83 15.23 -2.93 -11.60
C SER A 83 15.00 -4.08 -10.61
N PHE A 84 15.77 -5.15 -10.71
CA PHE A 84 15.64 -6.31 -9.83
C PHE A 84 15.98 -5.98 -8.37
N SER A 85 17.15 -5.39 -8.11
CA SER A 85 17.59 -5.07 -6.74
C SER A 85 16.67 -4.06 -6.06
N MET A 86 16.16 -3.07 -6.82
CA MET A 86 15.20 -2.08 -6.33
C MET A 86 13.86 -2.73 -5.94
N LEU A 87 13.33 -3.65 -6.75
CA LEU A 87 12.01 -4.25 -6.54
C LEU A 87 12.02 -5.49 -5.63
N LEU A 88 13.18 -6.13 -5.43
CA LEU A 88 13.31 -7.33 -4.60
C LEU A 88 12.77 -7.17 -3.17
N PRO A 89 13.05 -6.07 -2.43
CA PRO A 89 12.50 -5.89 -1.10
C PRO A 89 10.98 -5.92 -1.05
N GLN A 90 10.30 -5.38 -2.06
CA GLN A 90 8.84 -5.36 -2.13
C GLN A 90 8.28 -6.79 -2.21
N VAL A 91 8.93 -7.67 -3.00
CA VAL A 91 8.55 -9.09 -3.11
C VAL A 91 8.79 -9.84 -1.79
N ILE A 92 9.89 -9.55 -1.10
CA ILE A 92 10.16 -10.13 0.23
C ILE A 92 9.08 -9.73 1.23
N LEU A 93 8.64 -8.46 1.19
CA LEU A 93 7.54 -7.95 2.03
C LEU A 93 6.22 -8.68 1.76
N ALA A 94 5.94 -9.16 0.53
CA ALA A 94 4.76 -9.98 0.26
C ALA A 94 4.80 -11.29 1.03
N GLY A 95 5.92 -12.01 0.98
CA GLY A 95 6.10 -13.24 1.75
C GLY A 95 5.97 -13.01 3.25
N PHE A 96 6.58 -11.94 3.76
CA PHE A 96 6.49 -11.55 5.16
C PHE A 96 5.04 -11.20 5.57
N SER A 97 4.31 -10.47 4.71
CA SER A 97 2.89 -10.15 4.92
C SER A 97 2.03 -11.41 4.99
N VAL A 98 2.26 -12.41 4.12
CA VAL A 98 1.59 -13.72 4.18
C VAL A 98 1.81 -14.38 5.54
N LEU A 99 3.06 -14.43 6.03
CA LEU A 99 3.38 -15.01 7.33
C LEU A 99 2.64 -14.30 8.47
N LEU A 100 2.64 -12.98 8.48
CA LEU A 100 1.96 -12.18 9.51
C LEU A 100 0.43 -12.34 9.45
N ILE A 101 -0.18 -12.35 8.27
CA ILE A 101 -1.62 -12.57 8.06
C ILE A 101 -2.03 -13.95 8.61
N VAL A 102 -1.32 -14.99 8.23
CA VAL A 102 -1.58 -16.35 8.70
C VAL A 102 -1.42 -16.44 10.22
N HIS A 103 -0.36 -15.83 10.76
CA HIS A 103 -0.11 -15.79 12.19
C HIS A 103 -1.22 -15.05 12.96
N SER A 104 -1.60 -13.85 12.53
CA SER A 104 -2.67 -13.05 13.12
C SER A 104 -4.02 -13.77 13.10
N THR A 105 -4.36 -14.37 11.95
CA THR A 105 -5.62 -15.12 11.79
C THR A 105 -5.68 -16.29 12.76
N ARG A 106 -4.59 -17.04 12.89
CA ARG A 106 -4.50 -18.13 13.88
C ARG A 106 -4.66 -17.62 15.30
N MET A 107 -4.01 -16.50 15.60
CA MET A 107 -4.12 -15.88 16.91
C MET A 107 -5.58 -15.54 17.26
N GLY A 108 -6.31 -14.95 16.33
CA GLY A 108 -7.72 -14.60 16.53
C GLY A 108 -8.63 -15.82 16.70
N LEU A 109 -8.42 -16.87 15.90
CA LEU A 109 -9.28 -18.07 15.90
C LEU A 109 -8.94 -19.09 16.98
N ARG A 110 -7.74 -19.02 17.55
CA ARG A 110 -7.31 -19.96 18.59
C ARG A 110 -8.29 -19.99 19.76
N SER A 111 -8.64 -21.18 20.24
CA SER A 111 -9.64 -21.42 21.30
C SER A 111 -11.11 -21.15 20.89
N HIS A 112 -11.39 -20.71 19.65
CA HIS A 112 -12.76 -20.52 19.14
C HIS A 112 -13.19 -21.62 18.20
N VAL A 113 -12.22 -22.19 17.49
CA VAL A 113 -12.43 -23.22 16.48
C VAL A 113 -11.45 -24.37 16.66
N GLY A 114 -11.78 -25.53 16.11
CA GLY A 114 -10.85 -26.68 16.16
C GLY A 114 -9.54 -26.36 15.43
N THR A 115 -8.42 -26.90 15.94
CA THR A 115 -7.05 -26.64 15.46
C THR A 115 -6.89 -26.86 13.94
N GLY A 116 -7.61 -27.83 13.35
CA GLY A 116 -7.58 -28.08 11.90
C GLY A 116 -8.22 -26.92 11.11
N ILE A 117 -9.36 -26.44 11.57
CA ILE A 117 -10.09 -25.32 10.96
C ILE A 117 -9.29 -24.02 11.12
N GLU A 118 -8.75 -23.76 12.32
CA GLU A 118 -7.84 -22.62 12.58
C GLU A 118 -6.72 -22.55 11.55
N LYS A 119 -5.99 -23.66 11.36
CA LYS A 119 -4.86 -23.73 10.44
C LYS A 119 -5.28 -23.56 8.98
N ALA A 120 -6.36 -24.23 8.57
CA ALA A 120 -6.84 -24.18 7.19
C ALA A 120 -7.35 -22.78 6.81
N THR A 121 -8.17 -22.15 7.66
CA THR A 121 -8.70 -20.81 7.40
C THR A 121 -7.61 -19.75 7.44
N ALA A 122 -6.61 -19.90 8.31
CA ALA A 122 -5.47 -18.99 8.34
C ALA A 122 -4.61 -19.07 7.06
N LEU A 123 -4.33 -20.30 6.58
CA LEU A 123 -3.68 -20.46 5.26
C LEU A 123 -4.54 -19.89 4.14
N GLY A 124 -5.87 -20.05 4.22
CA GLY A 124 -6.82 -19.41 3.30
C GLY A 124 -6.71 -17.88 3.28
N ALA A 125 -6.55 -17.24 4.44
CA ALA A 125 -6.34 -15.79 4.50
C ALA A 125 -5.04 -15.37 3.78
N GLY A 126 -3.93 -16.05 4.05
CA GLY A 126 -2.66 -15.81 3.35
C GLY A 126 -2.78 -16.04 1.84
N ALA A 127 -3.50 -17.08 1.41
CA ALA A 127 -3.73 -17.36 0.00
C ALA A 127 -4.61 -16.30 -0.68
N LEU A 128 -5.69 -15.82 -0.02
CA LEU A 128 -6.52 -14.73 -0.54
C LEU A 128 -5.73 -13.43 -0.72
N PHE A 129 -4.84 -13.13 0.21
CA PHE A 129 -3.91 -12.00 0.05
C PHE A 129 -2.99 -12.20 -1.16
N ALA A 130 -2.35 -13.37 -1.27
CA ALA A 130 -1.39 -13.67 -2.31
C ALA A 130 -1.99 -13.72 -3.74
N VAL A 131 -3.28 -14.07 -3.86
CA VAL A 131 -3.97 -14.09 -5.18
C VAL A 131 -4.73 -12.79 -5.48
N SER A 132 -4.66 -11.78 -4.59
CA SER A 132 -5.28 -10.49 -4.86
C SER A 132 -4.52 -9.74 -5.95
N PRO A 133 -5.19 -9.32 -7.05
CA PRO A 133 -4.49 -8.68 -8.17
C PRO A 133 -3.77 -7.38 -7.78
N VAL A 134 -4.37 -6.55 -6.95
CA VAL A 134 -3.73 -5.31 -6.49
C VAL A 134 -2.56 -5.57 -5.53
N ALA A 135 -2.55 -6.68 -4.80
CA ALA A 135 -1.38 -7.09 -4.01
C ALA A 135 -0.26 -7.57 -4.94
N ALA A 136 -0.56 -8.39 -5.95
CA ALA A 136 0.40 -8.80 -6.96
C ALA A 136 1.01 -7.61 -7.70
N LEU A 137 0.23 -6.56 -7.96
CA LEU A 137 0.69 -5.31 -8.55
C LEU A 137 1.67 -4.59 -7.61
N MET A 138 1.22 -4.23 -6.40
CA MET A 138 1.93 -3.29 -5.53
C MET A 138 3.14 -3.90 -4.81
N PHE A 139 3.16 -5.20 -4.59
CA PHE A 139 4.34 -5.88 -4.04
C PHE A 139 5.39 -6.26 -5.10
N ARG A 140 5.24 -5.76 -6.31
CA ARG A 140 6.19 -5.87 -7.44
C ARG A 140 6.51 -4.48 -8.02
N PHE A 141 6.18 -3.42 -7.28
CA PHE A 141 6.28 -2.04 -7.73
C PHE A 141 6.99 -1.19 -6.68
N ASN A 142 7.68 -0.12 -7.08
CA ASN A 142 8.53 0.69 -6.19
C ASN A 142 7.77 1.82 -5.46
N ASN A 143 6.45 1.83 -5.49
CA ASN A 143 5.68 2.74 -4.64
C ASN A 143 5.78 2.32 -3.15
N PRO A 144 5.54 3.23 -2.20
CA PRO A 144 5.72 2.97 -0.76
C PRO A 144 4.71 1.97 -0.16
N ASP A 145 3.70 1.57 -0.92
CA ASP A 145 2.54 0.81 -0.43
C ASP A 145 2.86 -0.57 0.13
N ALA A 146 3.84 -1.29 -0.43
CA ALA A 146 4.21 -2.62 0.07
C ALA A 146 4.75 -2.57 1.50
N LEU A 147 5.66 -1.64 1.80
CA LEU A 147 6.20 -1.45 3.15
C LEU A 147 5.11 -0.95 4.10
N LEU A 148 4.29 0.01 3.66
CA LEU A 148 3.16 0.51 4.44
C LEU A 148 2.25 -0.64 4.90
N VAL A 149 1.79 -1.48 3.98
CA VAL A 149 0.88 -2.60 4.27
C VAL A 149 1.52 -3.60 5.22
N ALA A 150 2.79 -3.95 5.02
CA ALA A 150 3.52 -4.86 5.91
C ALA A 150 3.63 -4.30 7.34
N LEU A 151 3.90 -3.00 7.49
CA LEU A 151 3.96 -2.31 8.79
C LEU A 151 2.58 -2.22 9.46
N MET A 152 1.53 -1.95 8.69
CA MET A 152 0.15 -1.97 9.19
C MET A 152 -0.22 -3.35 9.74
N ILE A 153 0.09 -4.43 9.03
CA ILE A 153 -0.11 -5.81 9.52
C ILE A 153 0.71 -6.05 10.79
N GLY A 154 1.97 -5.61 10.79
CA GLY A 154 2.89 -5.71 11.94
C GLY A 154 2.33 -5.03 13.20
N ALA A 155 1.77 -3.85 13.08
CA ALA A 155 1.15 -3.11 14.19
C ALA A 155 -0.04 -3.88 14.79
N VAL A 156 -0.91 -4.47 13.95
CA VAL A 156 -2.03 -5.31 14.42
C VAL A 156 -1.51 -6.57 15.13
N VAL A 157 -0.54 -7.27 14.55
CA VAL A 157 0.05 -8.48 15.13
C VAL A 157 0.69 -8.17 16.48
N ALA A 158 1.46 -7.09 16.56
CA ALA A 158 2.10 -6.66 17.81
C ALA A 158 1.04 -6.32 18.89
N THR A 159 -0.03 -5.62 18.53
CA THR A 159 -1.13 -5.32 19.46
C THR A 159 -1.84 -6.60 19.92
N GLN A 160 -2.06 -7.58 19.05
CA GLN A 160 -2.62 -8.87 19.45
C GLN A 160 -1.73 -9.60 20.48
N HIS A 161 -0.42 -9.56 20.30
CA HIS A 161 0.53 -10.12 21.27
C HIS A 161 0.52 -9.34 22.59
N ALA A 162 0.46 -8.01 22.56
CA ALA A 162 0.34 -7.18 23.75
C ALA A 162 -0.93 -7.52 24.55
N LEU A 163 -2.08 -7.67 23.90
CA LEU A 163 -3.34 -8.08 24.53
C LEU A 163 -3.21 -9.45 25.23
N ARG A 164 -2.54 -10.40 24.59
CA ARG A 164 -2.25 -11.72 25.20
C ARG A 164 -1.33 -11.61 26.40
N ALA A 165 -0.30 -10.77 26.31
CA ALA A 165 0.64 -10.58 27.42
C ALA A 165 -0.05 -9.95 28.65
N VAL A 166 -1.02 -9.02 28.43
CA VAL A 166 -1.83 -8.45 29.53
C VAL A 166 -2.61 -9.52 30.28
N ASP A 167 -3.14 -10.52 29.58
CA ASP A 167 -3.87 -11.61 30.23
C ASP A 167 -2.96 -12.48 31.09
N GLY A 168 -1.71 -12.69 30.69
CA GLY A 168 -0.69 -13.37 31.49
C GLY A 168 -0.38 -12.68 32.82
N LEU A 169 -0.52 -11.33 32.88
CA LEU A 169 -0.37 -10.58 34.14
C LEU A 169 -1.45 -10.90 35.17
N ARG A 170 -2.64 -11.30 34.72
CA ARG A 170 -3.78 -11.59 35.59
C ARG A 170 -3.78 -13.02 36.10
N THR A 171 -3.38 -13.99 35.29
CA THR A 171 -3.51 -15.42 35.58
C THR A 171 -2.34 -16.00 36.34
N GLY A 172 -1.31 -15.19 36.70
CA GLY A 172 -0.12 -15.70 37.43
C GLY A 172 0.52 -16.82 36.62
N ASN A 173 1.35 -16.49 35.68
CA ASN A 173 1.87 -17.37 34.61
C ASN A 173 2.40 -18.71 35.10
N PRO A 174 1.90 -19.85 34.60
CA PRO A 174 2.48 -21.18 34.90
C PRO A 174 3.89 -21.39 34.32
N SER A 175 4.39 -20.50 33.44
CA SER A 175 5.71 -20.61 32.81
C SER A 175 6.87 -19.95 33.57
N GLY A 176 6.69 -19.59 34.85
CA GLY A 176 7.80 -19.16 35.72
C GLY A 176 8.35 -17.74 35.53
N ALA A 177 7.89 -16.99 34.55
CA ALA A 177 8.23 -15.56 34.40
C ALA A 177 7.40 -14.74 35.40
N GLY A 178 8.05 -14.10 36.35
CA GLY A 178 7.43 -13.25 37.37
C GLY A 178 6.61 -12.09 36.73
N ARG A 179 5.79 -11.41 37.54
CA ARG A 179 4.98 -10.25 37.09
C ARG A 179 5.77 -9.20 36.31
N SER A 180 7.04 -8.99 36.65
CA SER A 180 7.94 -8.06 35.94
C SER A 180 8.27 -8.52 34.51
N GLY A 181 8.48 -9.81 34.28
CA GLY A 181 8.71 -10.34 32.92
C GLY A 181 7.51 -10.21 31.99
N THR A 182 6.30 -10.35 32.54
CA THR A 182 5.07 -10.20 31.77
C THR A 182 4.77 -8.74 31.43
N ALA A 183 5.01 -7.79 32.36
CA ALA A 183 4.86 -6.35 32.09
C ALA A 183 5.85 -5.89 31.02
N ARG A 184 7.10 -6.38 31.08
CA ARG A 184 8.12 -6.13 30.04
C ARG A 184 7.65 -6.64 28.67
N SER A 185 7.02 -7.81 28.62
CA SER A 185 6.47 -8.35 27.36
C SER A 185 5.38 -7.47 26.79
N VAL A 186 4.44 -6.95 27.61
CA VAL A 186 3.41 -5.99 27.18
C VAL A 186 4.07 -4.74 26.59
N ALA A 187 5.05 -4.17 27.32
CA ALA A 187 5.75 -2.97 26.85
C ALA A 187 6.44 -3.18 25.50
N LEU A 188 7.19 -4.29 25.36
CA LEU A 188 7.92 -4.58 24.11
C LEU A 188 6.99 -4.74 22.90
N TRP A 189 5.85 -5.40 23.07
CA TRP A 189 4.88 -5.54 21.98
C TRP A 189 4.20 -4.21 21.63
N LEU A 190 3.90 -3.35 22.61
CA LEU A 190 3.34 -2.02 22.37
C LEU A 190 4.39 -1.09 21.75
N ILE A 191 5.67 -1.19 22.16
CA ILE A 191 6.76 -0.48 21.49
C ILE A 191 6.85 -0.90 20.02
N LEU A 192 6.81 -2.20 19.74
CA LEU A 192 6.82 -2.69 18.36
C LEU A 192 5.61 -2.21 17.55
N ALA A 193 4.41 -2.20 18.16
CA ALA A 193 3.22 -1.65 17.50
C ALA A 193 3.40 -0.16 17.15
N GLY A 194 3.89 0.63 18.11
CA GLY A 194 4.18 2.05 17.90
C GLY A 194 5.28 2.28 16.87
N ALA A 195 6.35 1.48 16.89
CA ALA A 195 7.43 1.55 15.89
C ALA A 195 6.93 1.24 14.48
N CYS A 196 6.07 0.23 14.32
CA CYS A 196 5.41 -0.05 13.02
C CYS A 196 4.56 1.13 12.55
N LEU A 197 3.83 1.80 13.47
CA LEU A 197 3.04 2.99 13.12
C LEU A 197 3.95 4.17 12.74
N GLY A 198 5.03 4.41 13.48
CA GLY A 198 5.97 5.50 13.20
C GLY A 198 6.74 5.31 11.89
N LEU A 199 7.26 4.11 11.64
CA LEU A 199 7.88 3.78 10.35
C LEU A 199 6.86 3.80 9.20
N GLY A 200 5.62 3.38 9.44
CA GLY A 200 4.53 3.51 8.46
C GLY A 200 4.19 4.96 8.16
N PHE A 201 4.28 5.85 9.15
CA PHE A 201 4.17 7.29 8.94
C PHE A 201 5.31 7.83 8.08
N LEU A 202 6.55 7.42 8.33
CA LEU A 202 7.70 7.72 7.46
C LEU A 202 7.68 6.99 6.11
N THR A 203 6.68 6.14 5.87
CA THR A 203 6.46 5.49 4.57
C THR A 203 5.39 6.22 3.75
N LYS A 204 4.22 6.51 4.34
CA LYS A 204 3.09 7.12 3.64
C LYS A 204 2.18 7.92 4.57
N GLN A 205 2.76 8.59 5.54
CA GLN A 205 2.14 9.57 6.46
C GLN A 205 0.82 9.07 7.08
N PHE A 206 -0.28 9.82 6.99
CA PHE A 206 -1.54 9.54 7.66
C PHE A 206 -2.21 8.22 7.26
N GLN A 207 -1.87 7.64 6.13
CA GLN A 207 -2.51 6.40 5.68
C GLN A 207 -2.32 5.24 6.68
N VAL A 208 -1.17 5.19 7.37
CA VAL A 208 -0.93 4.17 8.41
C VAL A 208 -1.87 4.33 9.61
N LEU A 209 -2.38 5.52 9.88
CA LEU A 209 -3.24 5.78 11.04
C LEU A 209 -4.68 5.28 10.85
N LEU A 210 -5.08 4.87 9.64
CA LEU A 210 -6.43 4.38 9.36
C LEU A 210 -6.78 3.11 10.13
N LEU A 211 -5.78 2.35 10.60
CA LEU A 211 -6.01 1.17 11.46
C LEU A 211 -6.09 1.52 12.96
N VAL A 212 -5.63 2.71 13.36
CA VAL A 212 -5.54 3.10 14.79
C VAL A 212 -6.88 3.07 15.51
N PRO A 213 -8.01 3.56 14.96
CA PRO A 213 -9.31 3.49 15.64
C PRO A 213 -9.68 2.06 16.03
N GLY A 214 -9.49 1.08 15.15
CA GLY A 214 -9.74 -0.33 15.42
C GLY A 214 -8.82 -0.91 16.50
N ILE A 215 -7.54 -0.58 16.47
CA ILE A 215 -6.54 -1.00 17.47
C ILE A 215 -6.86 -0.42 18.85
N VAL A 216 -7.10 0.89 18.94
CA VAL A 216 -7.41 1.57 20.21
C VAL A 216 -8.70 1.03 20.81
N LEU A 217 -9.75 0.87 20.00
CA LEU A 217 -11.03 0.33 20.46
C LEU A 217 -10.87 -1.12 20.96
N ALA A 218 -10.11 -1.96 20.25
CA ALA A 218 -9.82 -3.32 20.68
C ALA A 218 -9.02 -3.33 22.00
N TRP A 219 -8.01 -2.48 22.15
CA TRP A 219 -7.24 -2.36 23.37
C TRP A 219 -8.12 -1.92 24.56
N VAL A 220 -8.88 -0.85 24.39
CA VAL A 220 -9.73 -0.27 25.42
C VAL A 220 -10.81 -1.27 25.89
N LEU A 221 -11.41 -2.03 24.99
CA LEU A 221 -12.49 -2.97 25.33
C LEU A 221 -11.97 -4.32 25.84
N PHE A 222 -10.84 -4.82 25.32
CA PHE A 222 -10.40 -6.19 25.57
C PHE A 222 -9.14 -6.31 26.43
N ALA A 223 -8.36 -5.25 26.68
CA ALA A 223 -7.24 -5.33 27.62
C ALA A 223 -7.75 -5.55 29.03
N ARG A 224 -7.46 -6.72 29.62
CA ARG A 224 -7.97 -7.16 30.93
C ARG A 224 -7.16 -6.58 32.07
N THR A 225 -7.21 -5.26 32.21
CA THR A 225 -6.58 -4.51 33.29
C THR A 225 -7.50 -3.37 33.72
N SER A 226 -7.18 -2.67 34.81
CA SER A 226 -7.98 -1.51 35.27
C SER A 226 -7.98 -0.39 34.24
N TRP A 227 -9.05 0.40 34.19
CA TRP A 227 -9.22 1.51 33.26
C TRP A 227 -8.02 2.48 33.21
N PRO A 228 -7.51 2.98 34.36
CA PRO A 228 -6.33 3.87 34.31
C PRO A 228 -5.12 3.20 33.66
N ARG A 229 -4.89 1.91 33.93
CA ARG A 229 -3.78 1.18 33.32
C ARG A 229 -3.97 0.97 31.83
N ARG A 230 -5.20 0.76 31.33
CA ARG A 230 -5.44 0.69 29.87
C ARG A 230 -5.00 1.97 29.17
N LEU A 231 -5.35 3.12 29.75
CA LEU A 231 -4.99 4.44 29.19
C LEU A 231 -3.47 4.69 29.30
N LEU A 232 -2.85 4.35 30.45
CA LEU A 232 -1.40 4.49 30.61
C LEU A 232 -0.62 3.62 29.62
N TRP A 233 -1.09 2.40 29.34
CA TRP A 233 -0.44 1.54 28.34
C TRP A 233 -0.54 2.08 26.92
N LEU A 234 -1.54 2.90 26.58
CA LEU A 234 -1.62 3.56 25.26
C LEU A 234 -0.52 4.62 25.06
N LEU A 235 0.04 5.17 26.13
CA LEU A 235 1.17 6.11 26.01
C LEU A 235 2.42 5.43 25.46
N VAL A 236 2.59 4.12 25.66
CA VAL A 236 3.77 3.38 25.17
C VAL A 236 3.83 3.33 23.64
N PRO A 237 2.80 2.88 22.90
CA PRO A 237 2.85 2.91 21.44
C PRO A 237 2.82 4.33 20.89
N ILE A 238 2.19 5.30 21.56
CA ILE A 238 2.23 6.71 21.15
C ILE A 238 3.66 7.24 21.24
N ALA A 239 4.34 7.05 22.38
CA ALA A 239 5.73 7.47 22.53
C ALA A 239 6.65 6.78 21.52
N SER A 240 6.46 5.47 21.31
CA SER A 240 7.24 4.71 20.33
C SER A 240 7.00 5.22 18.89
N MET A 241 5.76 5.51 18.52
CA MET A 241 5.42 6.08 17.21
C MET A 241 6.09 7.45 17.02
N VAL A 242 5.97 8.33 18.03
CA VAL A 242 6.59 9.65 17.99
C VAL A 242 8.11 9.55 17.90
N LEU A 243 8.74 8.66 18.66
CA LEU A 243 10.19 8.48 18.58
C LEU A 243 10.63 7.88 17.25
N SER A 244 9.89 6.91 16.72
CA SER A 244 10.25 6.23 15.47
C SER A 244 10.09 7.10 14.22
N ALA A 245 9.18 8.07 14.22
CA ALA A 245 8.98 9.01 13.12
C ALA A 245 9.60 10.39 13.42
N GLY A 246 9.48 10.86 14.65
CA GLY A 246 9.78 12.22 15.04
C GLY A 246 11.25 12.60 14.95
N TRP A 247 12.17 11.65 15.14
CA TRP A 247 13.60 11.92 14.99
C TRP A 247 13.94 12.43 13.58
N TRP A 248 13.38 11.80 12.55
CA TRP A 248 13.64 12.19 11.16
C TRP A 248 12.91 13.50 10.82
N ILE A 249 11.67 13.66 11.28
CA ILE A 249 10.91 14.90 11.10
C ILE A 249 11.66 16.08 11.75
N ALA A 250 12.15 15.88 12.97
CA ALA A 250 12.94 16.90 13.68
C ALA A 250 14.26 17.20 12.93
N LEU A 251 14.92 16.17 12.39
CA LEU A 251 16.11 16.36 11.57
C LEU A 251 15.82 17.27 10.37
N VAL A 252 14.77 17.00 9.61
CA VAL A 252 14.42 17.79 8.42
C VAL A 252 14.05 19.22 8.80
N GLU A 253 13.19 19.40 9.80
CA GLU A 253 12.70 20.73 10.17
C GLU A 253 13.75 21.60 10.86
N LEU A 254 14.69 21.00 11.60
CA LEU A 254 15.74 21.73 12.30
C LEU A 254 17.00 21.97 11.46
N THR A 255 17.19 21.23 10.35
CA THR A 255 18.29 21.49 9.42
C THR A 255 17.99 22.77 8.62
N PRO A 256 18.92 23.74 8.57
CA PRO A 256 18.73 24.95 7.79
C PRO A 256 18.37 24.65 6.32
N ALA A 257 17.50 25.45 5.73
CA ALA A 257 17.00 25.25 4.36
C ALA A 257 18.12 25.18 3.31
N ASP A 258 19.19 25.96 3.52
CA ASP A 258 20.36 26.01 2.61
C ASP A 258 21.32 24.80 2.78
N SER A 259 21.08 23.97 3.79
CA SER A 259 21.90 22.81 4.14
C SER A 259 21.17 21.49 3.97
N ARG A 260 20.07 21.47 3.28
CA ARG A 260 19.29 20.27 2.95
C ARG A 260 18.56 20.43 1.61
N PRO A 261 18.16 19.31 0.97
CA PRO A 261 17.33 19.39 -0.22
C PRO A 261 15.99 20.08 0.07
N TYR A 262 15.42 20.72 -0.93
CA TYR A 262 14.07 21.26 -0.84
C TYR A 262 13.06 20.13 -0.60
N VAL A 263 12.09 20.35 0.29
CA VAL A 263 11.05 19.35 0.58
C VAL A 263 10.03 19.34 -0.56
N GLY A 264 10.14 18.37 -1.45
CA GLY A 264 9.26 18.23 -2.62
C GLY A 264 7.79 18.09 -2.26
N GLY A 265 6.92 18.78 -3.02
CA GLY A 265 5.48 18.85 -2.77
C GLY A 265 5.07 19.86 -1.70
N SER A 266 6.01 20.60 -1.09
CA SER A 266 5.71 21.71 -0.17
C SER A 266 5.82 23.05 -0.89
N GLN A 267 5.15 24.09 -0.36
CA GLN A 267 5.25 25.45 -0.87
C GLN A 267 6.20 26.34 -0.02
N THR A 268 6.48 25.90 1.21
CA THR A 268 7.31 26.64 2.17
C THR A 268 8.57 25.89 2.59
N ASN A 269 8.97 24.88 1.85
CA ASN A 269 10.12 24.02 2.16
C ASN A 269 10.03 23.36 3.55
N SER A 270 8.83 22.93 3.96
CA SER A 270 8.54 22.30 5.25
C SER A 270 7.89 20.92 5.06
N PHE A 271 8.42 19.91 5.77
CA PHE A 271 7.84 18.58 5.81
C PHE A 271 6.50 18.55 6.58
N LEU A 272 6.34 19.41 7.57
CA LEU A 272 5.07 19.53 8.30
C LEU A 272 3.98 20.12 7.41
N GLU A 273 4.30 21.13 6.59
CA GLU A 273 3.36 21.64 5.59
C GLU A 273 2.98 20.57 4.57
N LEU A 274 3.95 19.85 4.00
CA LEU A 274 3.69 18.71 3.12
C LEU A 274 2.76 17.68 3.77
N THR A 275 3.01 17.38 5.05
CA THR A 275 2.27 16.35 5.80
C THR A 275 0.83 16.76 6.07
N PHE A 276 0.59 17.97 6.58
CA PHE A 276 -0.75 18.44 6.94
C PHE A 276 -1.50 19.03 5.75
N GLY A 277 -0.81 19.61 4.77
CA GLY A 277 -1.35 20.17 3.54
C GLY A 277 -1.58 19.10 2.47
N TYR A 278 -0.63 19.01 1.52
CA TYR A 278 -0.76 18.20 0.31
C TYR A 278 -1.06 16.72 0.57
N ASN A 279 -0.33 16.06 1.48
CA ASN A 279 -0.50 14.62 1.77
C ASN A 279 -1.54 14.33 2.88
N GLY A 280 -2.05 15.33 3.57
CA GLY A 280 -2.96 15.21 4.70
C GLY A 280 -4.37 15.68 4.37
N PHE A 281 -4.72 16.85 4.92
CA PHE A 281 -6.06 17.41 4.77
C PHE A 281 -6.42 17.73 3.32
N GLY A 282 -5.45 18.11 2.48
CA GLY A 282 -5.64 18.31 1.05
C GLY A 282 -6.26 17.08 0.38
N ARG A 283 -5.72 15.87 0.66
CA ARG A 283 -6.25 14.60 0.14
C ARG A 283 -7.69 14.31 0.57
N LEU A 284 -8.09 14.75 1.75
CA LEU A 284 -9.45 14.54 2.25
C LEU A 284 -10.45 15.54 1.66
N THR A 285 -10.05 16.80 1.56
CA THR A 285 -10.95 17.91 1.17
C THR A 285 -10.94 18.23 -0.31
N GLY A 286 -9.88 17.86 -1.03
CA GLY A 286 -9.65 18.25 -2.43
C GLY A 286 -8.98 19.62 -2.59
N ASN A 287 -8.65 20.31 -1.48
CA ASN A 287 -7.90 21.56 -1.48
C ASN A 287 -6.40 21.28 -1.39
N GLU A 288 -5.82 20.79 -2.47
CA GLU A 288 -4.40 20.46 -2.56
C GLU A 288 -3.66 21.63 -3.20
N THR A 289 -2.97 22.46 -2.39
CA THR A 289 -2.09 23.52 -2.89
C THR A 289 -0.93 22.87 -3.66
N GLY A 290 -0.63 23.36 -4.84
CA GLY A 290 0.39 22.80 -5.72
C GLY A 290 -0.05 21.58 -6.53
N SER A 291 -1.33 21.17 -6.45
CA SER A 291 -1.85 20.06 -7.26
C SER A 291 -2.25 20.54 -8.66
N VAL A 292 -1.81 19.81 -9.67
CA VAL A 292 -2.22 20.02 -11.06
C VAL A 292 -3.49 19.23 -11.34
N GLY A 293 -4.60 19.91 -11.66
CA GLY A 293 -5.88 19.30 -12.04
C GLY A 293 -6.98 19.34 -10.98
N GLY A 294 -6.80 20.06 -9.89
CA GLY A 294 -7.76 20.20 -8.80
C GLY A 294 -8.40 21.57 -8.74
N GLY A 295 -9.56 21.70 -9.09
CA GLY A 295 -10.45 22.84 -8.94
C GLY A 295 -11.85 22.41 -9.33
N GLY A 296 -12.45 21.49 -8.55
CA GLY A 296 -13.83 21.05 -8.76
C GLY A 296 -13.98 19.59 -9.24
N GLY A 297 -14.04 18.69 -8.34
CA GLY A 297 -14.94 17.53 -8.32
C GLY A 297 -14.96 16.53 -9.47
N GLY A 298 -13.92 16.33 -10.29
CA GLY A 298 -14.08 15.44 -11.45
C GLY A 298 -12.88 14.60 -11.88
N GLY A 299 -11.66 14.93 -11.44
CA GLY A 299 -10.45 14.28 -11.97
C GLY A 299 -10.12 12.90 -11.40
N TRP A 300 -10.58 12.59 -10.18
CA TRP A 300 -10.16 11.39 -9.43
C TRP A 300 -11.31 10.40 -9.16
N GLY A 301 -12.32 10.42 -10.03
CA GLY A 301 -13.51 9.58 -9.93
C GLY A 301 -14.54 10.09 -8.90
N GLU A 302 -15.78 9.62 -9.06
CA GLU A 302 -16.89 10.01 -8.17
C GLU A 302 -16.64 9.56 -6.73
N THR A 303 -16.86 10.47 -5.78
CA THR A 303 -16.83 10.17 -4.34
C THR A 303 -18.13 9.47 -3.92
N GLY A 304 -18.05 8.61 -2.94
CA GLY A 304 -19.23 7.93 -2.41
C GLY A 304 -18.97 6.45 -2.10
N LEU A 305 -19.90 5.83 -1.38
CA LEU A 305 -19.78 4.44 -0.94
C LEU A 305 -19.60 3.45 -2.09
N MET A 306 -20.09 3.78 -3.29
CA MET A 306 -19.98 2.91 -4.46
C MET A 306 -18.60 2.95 -5.14
N ARG A 307 -17.74 3.93 -4.84
CA ARG A 307 -16.41 4.05 -5.46
C ARG A 307 -15.62 2.73 -5.41
N LEU A 308 -15.61 2.04 -4.26
CA LEU A 308 -14.88 0.78 -4.10
C LEU A 308 -15.57 -0.43 -4.74
N PHE A 309 -16.78 -0.28 -5.25
CA PHE A 309 -17.55 -1.37 -5.85
C PHE A 309 -17.69 -1.24 -7.37
N THR A 310 -17.47 -0.07 -7.93
CA THR A 310 -17.67 0.22 -9.35
C THR A 310 -16.40 0.74 -10.01
N GLY A 311 -16.39 0.76 -11.34
CA GLY A 311 -15.28 1.31 -12.12
C GLY A 311 -13.92 0.68 -11.82
N SER A 312 -12.86 1.44 -12.06
CA SER A 312 -11.47 0.99 -11.89
C SER A 312 -11.13 0.66 -10.44
N PHE A 313 -11.63 1.41 -9.46
CA PHE A 313 -11.44 1.10 -8.04
C PHE A 313 -12.04 -0.26 -7.65
N GLY A 314 -13.27 -0.53 -8.08
CA GLY A 314 -13.91 -1.81 -7.82
C GLY A 314 -13.15 -2.98 -8.44
N GLN A 315 -12.67 -2.81 -9.67
CA GLN A 315 -11.87 -3.80 -10.37
C GLN A 315 -10.54 -4.12 -9.67
N GLN A 316 -9.95 -3.17 -8.93
CA GLN A 316 -8.73 -3.40 -8.15
C GLN A 316 -8.97 -4.29 -6.92
N VAL A 317 -10.03 -4.04 -6.12
CA VAL A 317 -10.13 -4.56 -4.75
C VAL A 317 -11.42 -5.30 -4.42
N SER A 318 -12.53 -5.07 -5.16
CA SER A 318 -13.82 -5.53 -4.67
C SER A 318 -14.12 -7.03 -4.89
N TRP A 319 -13.18 -7.81 -5.40
CA TRP A 319 -13.31 -9.26 -5.65
C TRP A 319 -13.93 -10.03 -4.48
N PHE A 320 -13.58 -9.63 -3.27
CA PHE A 320 -14.03 -10.24 -2.03
C PHE A 320 -14.61 -9.23 -1.03
N LEU A 321 -14.69 -7.95 -1.37
CA LEU A 321 -15.11 -6.89 -0.45
C LEU A 321 -16.56 -7.07 0.04
N PRO A 322 -17.57 -7.34 -0.82
CA PRO A 322 -18.94 -7.60 -0.34
C PRO A 322 -19.00 -8.80 0.59
N THR A 323 -18.23 -9.85 0.28
CA THR A 323 -18.12 -11.06 1.10
C THR A 323 -17.51 -10.78 2.47
N ALA A 324 -16.44 -9.95 2.51
CA ALA A 324 -15.80 -9.55 3.76
C ALA A 324 -16.75 -8.73 4.63
N LEU A 325 -17.47 -7.76 4.07
CA LEU A 325 -18.45 -6.95 4.79
C LEU A 325 -19.60 -7.81 5.33
N PHE A 326 -20.13 -8.72 4.52
CA PHE A 326 -21.17 -9.66 4.97
C PHE A 326 -20.68 -10.52 6.13
N LEU A 327 -19.50 -11.14 6.00
CA LEU A 327 -18.93 -11.99 7.05
C LEU A 327 -18.51 -11.21 8.29
N LEU A 328 -18.09 -9.94 8.16
CA LEU A 328 -17.84 -9.06 9.30
C LEU A 328 -19.09 -8.88 10.14
N VAL A 329 -20.22 -8.54 9.50
CA VAL A 329 -21.52 -8.38 10.17
C VAL A 329 -21.95 -9.69 10.81
N VAL A 330 -21.92 -10.80 10.07
CA VAL A 330 -22.30 -12.13 10.58
C VAL A 330 -21.46 -12.50 11.79
N THR A 331 -20.12 -12.34 11.72
CA THR A 331 -19.21 -12.69 12.81
C THR A 331 -19.46 -11.82 14.04
N ALA A 332 -19.63 -10.52 13.86
CA ALA A 332 -19.93 -9.58 14.96
C ALA A 332 -21.26 -9.95 15.66
N VAL A 333 -22.31 -10.19 14.89
CA VAL A 333 -23.63 -10.59 15.44
C VAL A 333 -23.50 -11.91 16.22
N LEU A 334 -22.81 -12.91 15.65
CA LEU A 334 -22.64 -14.20 16.32
C LEU A 334 -21.83 -14.09 17.62
N LEU A 335 -20.85 -13.18 17.69
CA LEU A 335 -20.09 -12.90 18.92
C LEU A 335 -20.94 -12.19 19.96
N ILE A 336 -21.73 -11.20 19.56
CA ILE A 336 -22.65 -10.47 20.46
C ILE A 336 -23.70 -11.42 21.03
N LEU A 337 -24.33 -12.24 20.20
CA LEU A 337 -25.34 -13.21 20.65
C LEU A 337 -24.73 -14.26 21.60
N ALA A 338 -23.53 -14.75 21.30
CA ALA A 338 -22.83 -15.69 22.18
C ALA A 338 -22.51 -15.07 23.54
N GLU A 339 -22.11 -13.81 23.57
CA GLU A 339 -21.85 -13.09 24.83
C GLU A 339 -23.15 -12.82 25.61
N ALA A 340 -24.22 -12.41 24.93
CA ALA A 340 -25.53 -12.20 25.56
C ALA A 340 -26.11 -13.49 26.15
N ALA A 341 -26.02 -14.60 25.43
CA ALA A 341 -26.45 -15.91 25.93
C ALA A 341 -25.65 -16.35 27.16
N ARG A 342 -24.35 -16.10 27.16
CA ARG A 342 -23.49 -16.42 28.29
C ARG A 342 -23.86 -15.62 29.56
N ARG A 343 -24.09 -14.32 29.41
CA ARG A 343 -24.51 -13.46 30.54
C ARG A 343 -25.83 -13.92 31.18
N LYS A 344 -26.70 -14.50 30.40
CA LYS A 344 -27.99 -15.06 30.91
C LYS A 344 -27.78 -16.43 31.59
N ALA A 345 -26.81 -17.21 31.19
CA ALA A 345 -26.60 -18.59 31.65
C ALA A 345 -25.74 -18.73 32.93
N VAL A 346 -25.13 -17.65 33.45
CA VAL A 346 -24.30 -17.69 34.66
C VAL A 346 -25.19 -17.33 35.85
N PRO A 347 -25.54 -18.29 36.72
CA PRO A 347 -26.06 -17.96 38.07
C PRO A 347 -24.91 -17.34 38.89
N ALA A 348 -25.23 -16.43 39.76
CA ALA A 348 -24.33 -15.58 40.51
C ALA A 348 -23.51 -16.31 41.62
N VAL A 349 -23.13 -17.53 41.48
CA VAL A 349 -22.22 -18.20 42.45
C VAL A 349 -21.41 -19.32 41.77
N THR A 350 -20.16 -19.13 41.61
CA THR A 350 -19.04 -20.02 42.01
C THR A 350 -17.73 -19.31 41.75
N ASP A 351 -17.10 -18.82 42.81
CA ASP A 351 -15.69 -18.55 42.90
C ASP A 351 -14.96 -19.91 42.81
N GLY A 352 -14.66 -20.34 41.63
CA GLY A 352 -13.99 -21.62 41.41
C GLY A 352 -13.43 -21.70 39.99
N GLU A 353 -12.11 -21.57 39.91
CA GLU A 353 -11.22 -21.95 38.84
C GLU A 353 -11.56 -21.46 37.42
N GLY A 354 -10.66 -20.61 36.94
CA GLY A 354 -10.57 -19.99 35.66
C GLY A 354 -10.94 -20.85 34.46
N SER A 355 -12.20 -20.90 34.09
CA SER A 355 -12.57 -21.30 32.74
C SER A 355 -11.90 -20.32 31.78
N ASP A 356 -11.28 -20.84 30.76
CA ASP A 356 -10.47 -20.18 29.73
C ASP A 356 -11.26 -19.05 29.00
N THR A 357 -11.54 -17.96 29.75
CA THR A 357 -12.26 -16.79 29.26
C THR A 357 -11.43 -15.95 28.29
N PHE A 358 -10.11 -16.22 28.25
CA PHE A 358 -9.15 -15.56 27.36
C PHE A 358 -9.39 -15.90 25.89
N GLY A 359 -9.61 -17.17 25.58
CA GLY A 359 -9.84 -17.61 24.22
C GLY A 359 -10.95 -16.81 23.50
N ARG A 360 -12.02 -16.45 24.20
CA ARG A 360 -13.22 -15.82 23.62
C ARG A 360 -13.09 -14.32 23.40
N GLY A 361 -12.30 -13.61 24.21
CA GLY A 361 -12.01 -12.18 24.01
C GLY A 361 -11.06 -11.93 22.85
N SER A 362 -10.20 -12.90 22.51
CA SER A 362 -9.17 -12.73 21.46
C SER A 362 -9.76 -12.57 20.05
N LEU A 363 -10.85 -13.29 19.73
CA LEU A 363 -11.51 -13.14 18.44
C LEU A 363 -12.26 -11.80 18.35
N GLY A 364 -12.95 -11.38 19.42
CA GLY A 364 -13.61 -10.07 19.46
C GLY A 364 -12.64 -8.93 19.24
N ALA A 365 -11.49 -8.95 19.92
CA ALA A 365 -10.44 -7.96 19.72
C ALA A 365 -9.89 -8.01 18.29
N ALA A 366 -9.64 -9.20 17.74
CA ALA A 366 -9.15 -9.35 16.38
C ALA A 366 -10.18 -8.84 15.33
N VAL A 367 -11.47 -9.15 15.51
CA VAL A 367 -12.54 -8.66 14.64
C VAL A 367 -12.64 -7.13 14.69
N LEU A 368 -12.45 -6.50 15.86
CA LEU A 368 -12.43 -5.04 15.96
C LEU A 368 -11.22 -4.43 15.28
N MET A 369 -10.03 -5.01 15.41
CA MET A 369 -8.83 -4.48 14.76
C MET A 369 -8.93 -4.61 13.24
N TRP A 370 -9.20 -5.80 12.72
CA TRP A 370 -9.23 -6.06 11.29
C TRP A 370 -10.50 -5.49 10.62
N GLY A 371 -11.65 -5.61 11.28
CA GLY A 371 -12.90 -5.02 10.82
C GLY A 371 -12.90 -3.49 10.90
N GLY A 372 -12.33 -2.92 11.97
CA GLY A 372 -12.11 -1.49 12.10
C GLY A 372 -11.19 -0.94 11.01
N TRP A 373 -10.07 -1.62 10.75
CA TRP A 373 -9.22 -1.29 9.61
C TRP A 373 -9.99 -1.33 8.29
N LEU A 374 -10.72 -2.40 8.00
CA LEU A 374 -11.52 -2.52 6.77
C LEU A 374 -12.51 -1.38 6.61
N ILE A 375 -13.28 -1.06 7.66
CA ILE A 375 -14.33 -0.03 7.61
C ILE A 375 -13.72 1.37 7.52
N VAL A 376 -12.75 1.70 8.38
CA VAL A 376 -12.18 3.06 8.40
C VAL A 376 -11.44 3.35 7.08
N THR A 377 -10.59 2.44 6.63
CA THR A 377 -9.88 2.61 5.36
C THR A 377 -10.85 2.64 4.17
N GLY A 378 -11.85 1.75 4.18
CA GLY A 378 -12.88 1.72 3.13
C GLY A 378 -13.66 3.02 3.05
N LEU A 379 -14.10 3.57 4.19
CA LEU A 379 -14.82 4.84 4.24
C LEU A 379 -13.94 6.02 3.78
N VAL A 380 -12.69 6.09 4.24
CA VAL A 380 -11.78 7.17 3.83
C VAL A 380 -11.53 7.12 2.33
N LEU A 381 -11.17 5.96 1.76
CA LEU A 381 -10.94 5.83 0.31
C LEU A 381 -12.21 6.07 -0.52
N SER A 382 -13.39 5.79 0.03
CA SER A 382 -14.67 6.06 -0.64
C SER A 382 -15.02 7.54 -0.65
N MET A 383 -14.70 8.28 0.41
CA MET A 383 -15.21 9.64 0.65
C MET A 383 -14.19 10.74 0.38
N MET A 384 -12.88 10.43 0.26
CA MET A 384 -11.86 11.45 0.01
C MET A 384 -12.05 12.10 -1.37
N ASN A 385 -11.89 13.43 -1.43
CA ASN A 385 -12.12 14.26 -2.61
C ASN A 385 -10.83 14.62 -3.38
N GLY A 386 -9.68 14.58 -2.70
CA GLY A 386 -8.38 14.89 -3.30
C GLY A 386 -7.82 13.74 -4.14
N ILE A 387 -6.54 13.84 -4.50
CA ILE A 387 -5.85 12.84 -5.31
C ILE A 387 -5.92 11.47 -4.65
N VAL A 388 -6.56 10.53 -5.32
CA VAL A 388 -6.68 9.13 -4.91
C VAL A 388 -6.44 8.22 -6.10
N HIS A 389 -5.54 7.26 -5.95
CA HIS A 389 -5.25 6.29 -6.99
C HIS A 389 -5.84 4.93 -6.64
N GLU A 390 -6.23 4.17 -7.65
CA GLU A 390 -6.88 2.87 -7.50
C GLU A 390 -6.01 1.89 -6.71
N TYR A 391 -4.70 1.93 -6.88
CA TYR A 391 -3.77 1.03 -6.18
C TYR A 391 -3.68 1.28 -4.66
N TYR A 392 -4.15 2.43 -4.12
CA TYR A 392 -4.24 2.65 -2.67
C TYR A 392 -5.12 1.60 -1.98
N THR A 393 -6.02 0.98 -2.74
CA THR A 393 -6.90 -0.09 -2.27
C THR A 393 -6.15 -1.35 -1.82
N VAL A 394 -4.85 -1.50 -2.14
CA VAL A 394 -4.02 -2.59 -1.60
C VAL A 394 -4.02 -2.61 -0.07
N ALA A 395 -4.18 -1.45 0.59
CA ALA A 395 -4.28 -1.36 2.04
C ALA A 395 -5.53 -2.05 2.62
N LEU A 396 -6.55 -2.37 1.82
CA LEU A 396 -7.75 -3.11 2.26
C LEU A 396 -7.55 -4.63 2.22
N VAL A 397 -6.65 -5.12 1.37
CA VAL A 397 -6.53 -6.56 1.04
C VAL A 397 -6.26 -7.43 2.28
N PRO A 398 -5.34 -7.08 3.20
CA PRO A 398 -5.11 -7.90 4.40
C PRO A 398 -6.35 -8.01 5.29
N ALA A 399 -7.06 -6.90 5.48
CA ALA A 399 -8.27 -6.87 6.30
C ALA A 399 -9.41 -7.68 5.68
N ILE A 400 -9.61 -7.59 4.35
CA ILE A 400 -10.56 -8.41 3.60
C ILE A 400 -10.26 -9.90 3.83
N ALA A 401 -9.02 -10.32 3.63
CA ALA A 401 -8.61 -11.71 3.73
C ALA A 401 -8.80 -12.29 5.14
N VAL A 402 -8.42 -11.54 6.17
CA VAL A 402 -8.51 -11.99 7.57
C VAL A 402 -9.97 -12.01 8.06
N VAL A 403 -10.77 -11.01 7.73
CA VAL A 403 -12.19 -10.96 8.09
C VAL A 403 -12.96 -12.13 7.48
N ILE A 404 -12.70 -12.46 6.21
CA ILE A 404 -13.28 -13.64 5.55
C ILE A 404 -12.89 -14.92 6.30
N ALA A 405 -11.63 -15.07 6.65
CA ALA A 405 -11.14 -16.25 7.37
C ALA A 405 -11.78 -16.39 8.75
N PHE A 406 -12.00 -15.29 9.47
CA PHE A 406 -12.72 -15.30 10.74
C PHE A 406 -14.16 -15.78 10.57
N GLY A 407 -14.89 -15.20 9.62
CA GLY A 407 -16.28 -15.58 9.36
C GLY A 407 -16.43 -17.05 8.94
N ILE A 408 -15.62 -17.49 7.99
CA ILE A 408 -15.63 -18.89 7.54
C ILE A 408 -15.25 -19.84 8.67
N GLY A 409 -14.20 -19.54 9.43
CA GLY A 409 -13.74 -20.36 10.56
C GLY A 409 -14.81 -20.52 11.64
N VAL A 410 -15.50 -19.42 12.00
CA VAL A 410 -16.59 -19.43 12.96
C VAL A 410 -17.80 -20.23 12.46
N LEU A 411 -18.19 -20.04 11.19
CA LEU A 411 -19.35 -20.71 10.62
C LEU A 411 -19.12 -22.22 10.43
N ILE A 412 -17.94 -22.65 9.98
CA ILE A 412 -17.60 -24.09 9.86
C ILE A 412 -17.60 -24.77 11.23
N SER A 413 -17.19 -24.07 12.29
CA SER A 413 -17.12 -24.64 13.64
C SER A 413 -18.48 -24.77 14.32
N ARG A 414 -19.52 -24.13 13.80
CA ARG A 414 -20.87 -24.17 14.36
C ARG A 414 -21.74 -25.16 13.59
N PRO A 415 -22.20 -26.25 14.24
CA PRO A 415 -23.14 -27.17 13.59
C PRO A 415 -24.52 -26.51 13.43
N GLY A 416 -25.22 -26.84 12.34
CA GLY A 416 -26.60 -26.42 12.13
C GLY A 416 -26.86 -25.85 10.73
N ILE A 417 -28.15 -25.76 10.39
CA ILE A 417 -28.61 -25.29 9.09
C ILE A 417 -28.30 -23.79 8.88
N ALA A 418 -28.39 -22.98 9.92
CA ALA A 418 -28.13 -21.55 9.85
C ALA A 418 -26.68 -21.25 9.39
N SER A 419 -25.69 -21.93 9.97
CA SER A 419 -24.28 -21.75 9.55
C SER A 419 -24.05 -22.17 8.10
N ARG A 420 -24.75 -23.21 7.63
CA ARG A 420 -24.65 -23.66 6.23
C ARG A 420 -25.33 -22.72 5.26
N LEU A 421 -26.48 -22.18 5.64
CA LEU A 421 -27.17 -21.13 4.86
C LEU A 421 -26.27 -19.90 4.73
N LEU A 422 -25.65 -19.45 5.82
CA LEU A 422 -24.73 -18.30 5.79
C LEU A 422 -23.48 -18.59 4.92
N LEU A 423 -22.91 -19.78 5.00
CA LEU A 423 -21.81 -20.19 4.12
C LEU A 423 -22.24 -20.28 2.64
N ALA A 424 -23.45 -20.79 2.39
CA ALA A 424 -24.00 -20.87 1.04
C ALA A 424 -24.25 -19.47 0.45
N VAL A 425 -24.83 -18.56 1.24
CA VAL A 425 -25.00 -17.15 0.86
C VAL A 425 -23.64 -16.50 0.60
N THR A 426 -22.65 -16.75 1.46
CA THR A 426 -21.28 -16.25 1.28
C THR A 426 -20.71 -16.67 -0.09
N TRP A 427 -20.84 -17.94 -0.43
CA TRP A 427 -20.31 -18.47 -1.69
C TRP A 427 -21.05 -17.93 -2.91
N ALA A 428 -22.40 -17.97 -2.87
CA ALA A 428 -23.23 -17.45 -3.96
C ALA A 428 -22.99 -15.94 -4.18
N LEU A 429 -22.91 -15.15 -3.09
CA LEU A 429 -22.60 -13.71 -3.13
C LEU A 429 -21.24 -13.47 -3.81
N THR A 430 -20.22 -14.23 -3.41
CA THR A 430 -18.87 -14.09 -3.98
C THR A 430 -18.88 -14.37 -5.50
N GLY A 431 -19.47 -15.49 -5.92
CA GLY A 431 -19.54 -15.85 -7.33
C GLY A 431 -20.35 -14.87 -8.19
N ALA A 432 -21.52 -14.44 -7.67
CA ALA A 432 -22.35 -13.45 -8.34
C ALA A 432 -21.64 -12.08 -8.46
N TRP A 433 -20.98 -11.64 -7.39
CA TRP A 433 -20.24 -10.39 -7.42
C TRP A 433 -19.06 -10.44 -8.39
N GLN A 434 -18.27 -11.50 -8.36
CA GLN A 434 -17.16 -11.68 -9.30
C GLN A 434 -17.63 -11.72 -10.76
N PHE A 435 -18.79 -12.32 -11.02
CA PHE A 435 -19.40 -12.28 -12.35
C PHE A 435 -19.72 -10.86 -12.78
N VAL A 436 -20.37 -10.08 -11.90
CA VAL A 436 -20.75 -8.68 -12.20
C VAL A 436 -19.50 -7.84 -12.46
N ILE A 437 -18.51 -7.84 -11.57
CA ILE A 437 -17.36 -6.94 -11.72
C ILE A 437 -16.45 -7.33 -12.88
N SER A 438 -16.33 -8.63 -13.17
CA SER A 438 -15.53 -9.12 -14.29
C SER A 438 -16.16 -8.87 -15.65
N SER A 439 -17.47 -8.58 -15.71
CA SER A 439 -18.17 -8.32 -16.98
C SER A 439 -17.70 -7.05 -17.68
N SER A 440 -17.19 -6.08 -16.92
CA SER A 440 -16.65 -4.82 -17.42
C SER A 440 -15.15 -4.85 -17.71
N MET A 441 -14.50 -6.03 -17.55
CA MET A 441 -13.05 -6.17 -17.72
C MET A 441 -12.70 -6.91 -19.01
N THR A 442 -11.54 -6.55 -19.57
CA THR A 442 -11.00 -7.22 -20.76
C THR A 442 -10.14 -8.44 -20.40
N GLY A 443 -10.11 -9.43 -21.29
CA GLY A 443 -9.20 -10.58 -21.18
C GLY A 443 -9.55 -11.60 -20.10
N ILE A 444 -10.73 -11.53 -19.49
CA ILE A 444 -11.29 -12.61 -18.66
C ILE A 444 -12.18 -13.46 -19.57
N PRO A 445 -11.85 -14.75 -19.80
CA PRO A 445 -12.68 -15.62 -20.64
C PRO A 445 -14.11 -15.71 -20.12
N GLU A 446 -15.10 -15.62 -21.01
CA GLU A 446 -16.51 -15.76 -20.63
C GLU A 446 -16.80 -17.09 -19.94
N ILE A 447 -16.19 -18.17 -20.45
CA ILE A 447 -16.32 -19.48 -19.85
C ILE A 447 -15.88 -19.51 -18.39
N LEU A 448 -14.83 -18.78 -18.03
CA LEU A 448 -14.36 -18.68 -16.64
C LEU A 448 -15.38 -17.91 -15.78
N ARG A 449 -15.92 -16.80 -16.27
CA ARG A 449 -16.95 -16.00 -15.56
C ARG A 449 -18.20 -16.84 -15.27
N TRP A 450 -18.73 -17.51 -16.30
CA TRP A 450 -19.89 -18.38 -16.15
C TRP A 450 -19.61 -19.60 -15.28
N SER A 451 -18.43 -20.21 -15.41
CA SER A 451 -18.04 -21.36 -14.57
C SER A 451 -17.99 -20.98 -13.09
N VAL A 452 -17.39 -19.84 -12.75
CA VAL A 452 -17.34 -19.34 -11.36
C VAL A 452 -18.76 -19.10 -10.82
N LEU A 453 -19.63 -18.44 -11.58
CA LEU A 453 -21.01 -18.20 -11.17
C LEU A 453 -21.78 -19.51 -10.97
N ILE A 454 -21.80 -20.38 -11.97
CA ILE A 454 -22.58 -21.63 -11.95
C ILE A 454 -22.09 -22.55 -10.83
N VAL A 455 -20.78 -22.75 -10.71
CA VAL A 455 -20.21 -23.59 -9.63
C VAL A 455 -20.47 -22.99 -8.25
N SER A 456 -20.45 -21.68 -8.13
CA SER A 456 -20.76 -21.01 -6.85
C SER A 456 -22.23 -21.20 -6.45
N VAL A 457 -23.16 -21.07 -7.38
CA VAL A 457 -24.59 -21.27 -7.12
C VAL A 457 -24.91 -22.75 -6.84
N LEU A 458 -24.42 -23.67 -7.68
CA LEU A 458 -24.63 -25.10 -7.49
C LEU A 458 -23.98 -25.61 -6.21
N GLY A 459 -22.77 -25.14 -5.91
CA GLY A 459 -22.06 -25.46 -4.68
C GLY A 459 -22.76 -24.94 -3.43
N ALA A 460 -23.34 -23.73 -3.50
CA ALA A 460 -24.16 -23.17 -2.41
C ALA A 460 -25.40 -24.05 -2.16
N VAL A 461 -26.12 -24.46 -3.21
CA VAL A 461 -27.26 -25.39 -3.12
C VAL A 461 -26.83 -26.74 -2.55
N ALA A 462 -25.71 -27.31 -3.04
CA ALA A 462 -25.16 -28.56 -2.55
C ALA A 462 -24.79 -28.47 -1.05
N LEU A 463 -24.21 -27.36 -0.62
CA LEU A 463 -23.86 -27.12 0.78
C LEU A 463 -25.10 -27.13 1.69
N ILE A 464 -26.21 -26.54 1.24
CA ILE A 464 -27.51 -26.57 1.94
C ILE A 464 -28.06 -28.01 1.96
N ALA A 465 -28.04 -28.70 0.83
CA ALA A 465 -28.56 -30.09 0.71
C ALA A 465 -27.84 -31.06 1.64
N THR A 466 -26.54 -30.86 1.91
CA THR A 466 -25.79 -31.68 2.88
C THR A 466 -26.27 -31.51 4.33
N ALA A 467 -27.20 -30.59 4.62
CA ALA A 467 -27.67 -30.32 5.99
C ALA A 467 -28.42 -31.50 6.62
N HIS A 468 -29.01 -32.38 5.86
CA HIS A 468 -29.91 -33.42 6.35
C HIS A 468 -29.31 -34.84 6.44
N ARG A 469 -28.05 -35.11 6.04
CA ARG A 469 -27.49 -36.48 5.98
C ARG A 469 -26.28 -36.71 6.89
N ARG A 470 -26.04 -37.98 7.32
CA ARG A 470 -24.98 -38.42 8.25
C ARG A 470 -23.52 -38.28 7.69
N PHE A 471 -23.36 -38.17 6.36
CA PHE A 471 -22.03 -38.00 5.69
C PHE A 471 -21.52 -36.55 5.67
N ARG A 472 -21.90 -35.78 6.61
CA ARG A 472 -22.01 -34.32 6.63
C ARG A 472 -20.70 -33.53 6.69
N SER A 473 -19.70 -33.98 7.46
CA SER A 473 -18.53 -33.12 7.76
C SER A 473 -17.49 -33.14 6.63
N VAL A 474 -17.26 -34.31 6.03
CA VAL A 474 -16.24 -34.44 4.97
C VAL A 474 -16.71 -33.77 3.68
N VAL A 475 -17.97 -34.04 3.27
CA VAL A 475 -18.53 -33.44 2.05
C VAL A 475 -18.66 -31.92 2.18
N ALA A 476 -19.15 -31.44 3.32
CA ALA A 476 -19.25 -30.00 3.56
C ALA A 476 -17.87 -29.31 3.56
N SER A 477 -16.86 -29.95 4.16
CA SER A 477 -15.50 -29.42 4.14
C SER A 477 -14.89 -29.43 2.74
N ALA A 478 -15.17 -30.46 1.95
CA ALA A 478 -14.74 -30.52 0.56
C ALA A 478 -15.41 -29.42 -0.28
N LEU A 479 -16.73 -29.20 -0.10
CA LEU A 479 -17.45 -28.13 -0.78
C LEU A 479 -16.90 -26.74 -0.41
N VAL A 480 -16.56 -26.51 0.85
CA VAL A 480 -15.92 -25.24 1.26
C VAL A 480 -14.52 -25.09 0.64
N ALA A 481 -13.74 -26.16 0.54
CA ALA A 481 -12.46 -26.11 -0.14
C ALA A 481 -12.63 -25.78 -1.64
N VAL A 482 -13.61 -26.41 -2.31
CA VAL A 482 -13.97 -26.08 -3.69
C VAL A 482 -14.42 -24.63 -3.81
N ALA A 483 -15.21 -24.12 -2.85
CA ALA A 483 -15.64 -22.72 -2.83
C ALA A 483 -14.46 -21.76 -2.81
N ILE A 484 -13.47 -22.01 -1.97
CA ILE A 484 -12.27 -21.17 -1.88
C ILE A 484 -11.49 -21.18 -3.20
N ILE A 485 -11.28 -22.38 -3.79
CA ILE A 485 -10.55 -22.52 -5.05
C ILE A 485 -11.27 -21.80 -6.19
N VAL A 486 -12.58 -22.04 -6.34
CA VAL A 486 -13.38 -21.43 -7.42
C VAL A 486 -13.46 -19.91 -7.24
N SER A 487 -13.67 -19.43 -6.01
CA SER A 487 -13.70 -17.99 -5.73
C SER A 487 -12.35 -17.30 -5.94
N ALA A 488 -11.24 -18.03 -5.86
CA ALA A 488 -9.91 -17.50 -6.16
C ALA A 488 -9.57 -17.50 -7.66
N ALA A 489 -10.34 -18.19 -8.53
CA ALA A 489 -9.96 -18.45 -9.92
C ALA A 489 -9.79 -17.16 -10.77
N ILE A 490 -10.76 -16.25 -10.73
CA ILE A 490 -10.69 -14.98 -11.48
C ILE A 490 -9.59 -14.07 -10.90
N PRO A 491 -9.54 -13.78 -9.58
CA PRO A 491 -8.43 -13.01 -9.01
C PRO A 491 -7.06 -13.61 -9.30
N ALA A 492 -6.87 -14.91 -9.19
CA ALA A 492 -5.61 -15.59 -9.49
C ALA A 492 -5.21 -15.44 -10.96
N GLN A 493 -6.16 -15.57 -11.89
CA GLN A 493 -5.91 -15.35 -13.31
C GLN A 493 -5.49 -13.91 -13.61
N LEU A 494 -6.13 -12.92 -12.97
CA LEU A 494 -5.75 -11.51 -13.11
C LEU A 494 -4.38 -11.24 -12.48
N SER A 495 -4.09 -11.80 -11.31
CA SER A 495 -2.77 -11.72 -10.68
C SER A 495 -1.69 -12.32 -11.59
N ALA A 496 -1.94 -13.49 -12.18
CA ALA A 496 -1.01 -14.12 -13.12
C ALA A 496 -0.77 -13.24 -14.35
N ARG A 497 -1.81 -12.61 -14.90
CA ARG A 497 -1.66 -11.65 -16.01
C ARG A 497 -0.91 -10.39 -15.62
N THR A 498 -1.17 -9.85 -14.43
CA THR A 498 -0.43 -8.68 -13.89
C THR A 498 1.04 -9.04 -13.68
N ILE A 499 1.35 -10.26 -13.23
CA ILE A 499 2.72 -10.77 -13.06
C ILE A 499 3.42 -10.98 -14.41
N ALA A 500 2.70 -11.50 -15.40
CA ALA A 500 3.26 -11.76 -16.74
C ALA A 500 3.45 -10.48 -17.57
N GLY A 501 2.67 -9.45 -17.30
CA GLY A 501 2.78 -8.16 -17.97
C GLY A 501 3.87 -7.27 -17.38
N THR A 502 4.12 -6.14 -18.05
CA THR A 502 4.96 -5.05 -17.58
C THR A 502 4.11 -3.96 -16.93
N THR A 503 4.61 -3.35 -15.88
CA THR A 503 3.92 -2.26 -15.16
C THR A 503 4.88 -1.09 -14.98
N GLN A 504 4.54 0.06 -15.57
CA GLN A 504 5.37 1.27 -15.55
C GLN A 504 4.51 2.52 -15.41
N GLY A 505 5.11 3.62 -14.94
CA GLY A 505 4.47 4.92 -14.78
C GLY A 505 4.02 5.22 -13.34
N SER A 506 3.53 6.43 -13.12
CA SER A 506 3.15 6.93 -11.77
C SER A 506 1.78 6.43 -11.31
N ILE A 507 0.86 6.15 -12.23
CA ILE A 507 -0.50 5.69 -11.95
C ILE A 507 -0.70 4.32 -12.62
N VAL A 508 -0.70 3.28 -11.80
CA VAL A 508 -0.74 1.88 -12.28
C VAL A 508 -2.02 1.16 -11.85
N THR A 509 -2.47 0.26 -12.71
CA THR A 509 -3.66 -0.57 -12.51
C THR A 509 -3.38 -2.04 -12.80
N ILE A 510 -4.21 -2.95 -12.28
CA ILE A 510 -4.10 -4.38 -12.59
C ILE A 510 -4.42 -4.65 -14.07
N ALA A 511 -3.98 -5.79 -14.57
CA ALA A 511 -4.28 -6.23 -15.93
C ALA A 511 -5.80 -6.32 -16.19
N GLY A 512 -6.23 -5.85 -17.36
CA GLY A 512 -7.62 -5.98 -17.82
C GLY A 512 -8.58 -4.88 -17.35
N THR A 513 -8.13 -3.90 -16.57
CA THR A 513 -8.91 -2.68 -16.33
C THR A 513 -8.96 -1.87 -17.62
N GLY A 514 -10.15 -1.32 -17.96
CA GLY A 514 -10.24 -0.32 -19.02
C GLY A 514 -9.36 0.88 -18.64
N SER A 515 -8.71 1.48 -19.64
CA SER A 515 -7.77 2.59 -19.45
C SER A 515 -8.40 3.75 -18.68
N GLY A 516 -8.23 3.72 -17.34
CA GLY A 516 -8.10 4.92 -16.55
C GLY A 516 -6.81 5.61 -17.00
N MET A 517 -6.64 6.89 -16.78
CA MET A 517 -5.60 7.80 -17.28
C MET A 517 -4.12 7.36 -17.04
N GLY A 518 -3.83 6.07 -16.89
CA GLY A 518 -2.49 5.50 -16.73
C GLY A 518 -2.31 4.27 -17.60
N GLY A 519 -1.17 4.14 -18.24
CA GLY A 519 -0.81 3.09 -19.20
C GLY A 519 -1.07 1.68 -18.66
N GLY A 520 -1.98 0.95 -19.30
CA GLY A 520 -2.22 -0.48 -19.06
C GLY A 520 -1.14 -1.34 -19.72
N PRO A 521 -0.95 -2.61 -19.27
CA PRO A 521 -0.01 -3.54 -19.87
C PRO A 521 -0.46 -3.91 -21.29
N GLY A 522 0.30 -3.49 -22.27
CA GLY A 522 0.03 -3.68 -23.68
C GLY A 522 -0.23 -2.35 -24.39
N GLY A 523 0.77 -1.50 -24.43
CA GLY A 523 0.76 -0.26 -25.20
C GLY A 523 0.61 -0.53 -26.67
N GLY A 524 -0.63 -0.66 -27.13
CA GLY A 524 -1.04 -0.33 -28.48
C GLY A 524 -1.06 1.19 -28.59
N GLY A 525 -0.13 1.76 -29.38
CA GLY A 525 0.12 3.17 -29.49
C GLY A 525 -1.15 4.00 -29.58
N MET A 526 -1.36 4.90 -28.63
CA MET A 526 -2.16 6.09 -28.92
C MET A 526 -1.34 6.99 -29.83
N PRO A 527 -1.97 7.68 -30.81
CA PRO A 527 -1.26 8.61 -31.67
C PRO A 527 -0.56 9.67 -30.83
N ARG A 528 0.75 9.84 -31.01
CA ARG A 528 1.51 10.99 -30.53
C ARG A 528 0.84 12.25 -31.05
N GLY A 529 0.13 12.98 -30.24
CA GLY A 529 -0.52 14.24 -30.64
C GLY A 529 -1.64 14.62 -29.70
N GLY A 530 -1.31 15.12 -28.54
CA GLY A 530 -2.27 15.70 -27.60
C GLY A 530 -1.58 16.04 -26.29
N GLY A 531 -1.16 17.30 -26.10
CA GLY A 531 -0.62 17.84 -24.86
C GLY A 531 -1.67 17.72 -23.74
N GLY A 532 -1.63 16.61 -23.02
CA GLY A 532 -2.44 16.31 -21.86
C GLY A 532 -1.55 15.78 -20.73
N MET A 533 -2.08 15.73 -19.51
CA MET A 533 -1.43 15.28 -18.26
C MET A 533 -0.51 14.04 -18.37
N GLY A 534 -0.56 13.28 -19.46
CA GLY A 534 0.25 12.09 -19.68
C GLY A 534 1.77 12.36 -19.75
N GLY A 535 2.18 13.51 -20.24
CA GLY A 535 3.61 13.87 -20.34
C GLY A 535 4.26 14.17 -18.99
N LEU A 536 3.51 14.68 -18.00
CA LEU A 536 4.02 14.98 -16.66
C LEU A 536 4.07 13.74 -15.73
N LEU A 537 3.35 12.68 -16.08
CA LEU A 537 3.20 11.50 -15.22
C LEU A 537 4.12 10.33 -15.61
N ASN A 538 4.73 10.38 -16.80
CA ASN A 538 5.68 9.37 -17.27
C ASN A 538 7.09 9.95 -17.34
N GLY A 539 8.10 9.16 -17.04
CA GLY A 539 9.51 9.53 -17.25
C GLY A 539 9.79 9.74 -18.74
N SER A 540 10.70 10.66 -19.05
CA SER A 540 11.22 10.82 -20.41
C SER A 540 12.01 9.58 -20.82
N GLU A 541 11.91 9.20 -22.07
CA GLU A 541 12.79 8.20 -22.69
C GLU A 541 13.65 8.95 -23.73
N PRO A 542 14.85 9.46 -23.34
CA PRO A 542 15.72 10.17 -24.28
C PRO A 542 16.26 9.20 -25.33
N SER A 543 16.47 9.72 -26.55
CA SER A 543 17.16 8.94 -27.58
C SER A 543 18.65 8.75 -27.25
N ASP A 544 19.27 7.79 -27.93
CA ASP A 544 20.73 7.54 -27.80
C ASP A 544 21.55 8.78 -28.22
N GLU A 545 21.05 9.62 -29.11
CA GLU A 545 21.73 10.84 -29.55
C GLU A 545 21.66 11.92 -28.47
N LEU A 546 20.48 12.16 -27.90
CA LEU A 546 20.30 13.11 -26.80
C LEU A 546 21.07 12.64 -25.55
N THR A 547 21.04 11.35 -25.23
CA THR A 547 21.80 10.77 -24.10
C THR A 547 23.30 11.00 -24.29
N ARG A 548 23.84 10.75 -25.48
CA ARG A 548 25.26 11.01 -25.76
C ARG A 548 25.61 12.50 -25.65
N ARG A 549 24.75 13.39 -26.16
CA ARG A 549 24.99 14.84 -26.07
C ARG A 549 24.99 15.33 -24.63
N LEU A 550 24.03 14.86 -23.80
CA LEU A 550 23.96 15.22 -22.40
C LEU A 550 25.11 14.63 -21.55
N ALA A 551 25.66 13.50 -21.96
CA ALA A 551 26.80 12.87 -21.29
C ALA A 551 28.16 13.54 -21.59
N GLU A 552 28.23 14.41 -22.60
CA GLU A 552 29.46 15.18 -22.90
C GLU A 552 29.76 16.12 -21.73
N ASP A 553 31.01 16.01 -21.20
CA ASP A 553 31.51 16.82 -20.09
C ASP A 553 30.66 16.76 -18.79
N ALA A 554 29.83 15.70 -18.60
CA ALA A 554 28.92 15.54 -17.47
C ALA A 554 29.64 15.66 -16.12
N SER A 555 30.89 15.15 -16.01
CA SER A 555 31.71 15.21 -14.79
C SER A 555 32.11 16.63 -14.36
N ASP A 556 32.04 17.61 -15.25
CA ASP A 556 32.45 18.98 -14.97
C ASP A 556 31.34 19.80 -14.29
N TYR A 557 30.11 19.24 -14.25
CA TYR A 557 28.94 19.91 -13.72
C TYR A 557 28.33 19.16 -12.54
N THR A 558 27.64 19.88 -11.66
CA THR A 558 26.88 19.28 -10.56
C THR A 558 25.61 18.60 -11.06
N TRP A 559 24.96 19.22 -12.05
CA TRP A 559 23.82 18.66 -12.76
C TRP A 559 24.11 18.71 -14.26
N VAL A 560 24.04 17.56 -14.90
CA VAL A 560 24.23 17.47 -16.37
C VAL A 560 23.12 18.20 -17.13
N ALA A 561 21.94 18.27 -16.51
CA ALA A 561 20.81 19.03 -17.06
C ALA A 561 19.85 19.47 -15.97
N ALA A 562 18.98 20.42 -16.30
CA ALA A 562 17.80 20.80 -15.55
C ALA A 562 16.57 20.74 -16.45
N THR A 563 15.42 20.30 -15.91
CA THR A 563 14.16 20.28 -16.64
C THR A 563 12.98 20.49 -15.70
N THR A 564 11.84 20.92 -16.23
CA THR A 564 10.62 21.11 -15.44
C THR A 564 9.93 19.79 -15.16
N GLY A 565 9.68 19.52 -13.88
CA GLY A 565 8.95 18.35 -13.41
C GLY A 565 9.83 17.13 -13.09
N ALA A 566 9.57 16.53 -11.93
CA ALA A 566 10.40 15.46 -11.39
C ALA A 566 10.33 14.15 -12.21
N ASN A 567 9.20 13.83 -12.84
CA ASN A 567 9.12 12.64 -13.70
C ASN A 567 9.98 12.78 -14.96
N GLN A 568 10.02 13.99 -15.54
CA GLN A 568 10.86 14.28 -16.70
C GLN A 568 12.35 14.16 -16.31
N ALA A 569 12.75 14.84 -15.22
CA ALA A 569 14.10 14.76 -14.70
C ALA A 569 14.52 13.32 -14.39
N ALA A 570 13.64 12.54 -13.77
CA ALA A 570 13.89 11.15 -13.43
C ALA A 570 14.18 10.28 -14.66
N GLY A 571 13.49 10.50 -15.77
CA GLY A 571 13.74 9.76 -17.00
C GLY A 571 15.13 10.01 -17.57
N TYR A 572 15.54 11.27 -17.65
CA TYR A 572 16.89 11.65 -18.08
C TYR A 572 17.97 11.14 -17.11
N GLN A 573 17.76 11.33 -15.80
CA GLN A 573 18.70 10.87 -14.77
C GLN A 573 18.94 9.35 -14.85
N LEU A 574 17.88 8.55 -14.99
CA LEU A 574 17.99 7.10 -15.09
C LEU A 574 18.67 6.60 -16.37
N ALA A 575 18.57 7.37 -17.47
CA ALA A 575 19.22 7.06 -18.73
C ALA A 575 20.70 7.45 -18.74
N LEU A 576 21.05 8.54 -18.03
CA LEU A 576 22.41 9.09 -17.97
C LEU A 576 23.24 8.51 -16.83
N GLU A 577 22.58 7.99 -15.79
CA GLU A 577 23.18 7.64 -14.49
C GLU A 577 23.86 8.83 -13.79
N GLU A 578 23.48 10.07 -14.15
CA GLU A 578 24.02 11.33 -13.65
C GLU A 578 22.89 12.24 -13.12
N PRO A 579 23.19 13.15 -12.17
CA PRO A 579 22.19 14.02 -11.59
C PRO A 579 21.50 14.94 -12.58
N VAL A 580 20.17 14.97 -12.58
CA VAL A 580 19.35 15.91 -13.36
C VAL A 580 18.45 16.70 -12.41
N MET A 581 18.54 18.03 -12.46
CA MET A 581 17.77 18.93 -11.58
C MET A 581 16.30 18.96 -11.99
N ALA A 582 15.41 18.60 -11.05
CA ALA A 582 13.96 18.73 -11.22
C ALA A 582 13.48 20.11 -10.78
N ILE A 583 13.13 20.97 -11.72
CA ILE A 583 12.56 22.28 -11.45
C ILE A 583 11.07 22.15 -11.16
N GLY A 584 10.61 22.72 -10.03
CA GLY A 584 9.19 22.73 -9.68
C GLY A 584 8.64 21.43 -9.09
N GLY A 585 9.49 20.47 -8.73
CA GLY A 585 9.09 19.21 -8.09
C GLY A 585 8.21 18.32 -8.94
N PHE A 586 7.35 17.51 -8.31
CA PHE A 586 6.57 16.47 -8.99
C PHE A 586 5.64 17.05 -10.07
N ASN A 587 4.94 18.14 -9.76
CA ASN A 587 3.95 18.77 -10.63
C ASN A 587 4.47 20.00 -11.39
N GLY A 588 5.72 20.40 -11.21
CA GLY A 588 6.26 21.65 -11.75
C GLY A 588 5.80 22.91 -11.00
N THR A 589 5.18 22.75 -9.82
CA THR A 589 4.54 23.85 -9.06
C THR A 589 5.28 24.24 -7.78
N ASP A 590 6.24 23.46 -7.32
CA ASP A 590 7.06 23.78 -6.15
C ASP A 590 7.95 24.99 -6.47
N PRO A 591 8.10 25.98 -5.56
CA PRO A 591 8.94 27.14 -5.81
C PRO A 591 10.44 26.85 -5.62
N SER A 592 10.93 25.79 -6.26
CA SER A 592 12.33 25.35 -6.14
C SER A 592 12.87 24.82 -7.48
N PRO A 593 14.10 25.30 -7.88
CA PRO A 593 14.75 26.50 -7.36
C PRO A 593 13.95 27.76 -7.69
N THR A 594 14.20 28.85 -6.99
CA THR A 594 13.74 30.17 -7.45
C THR A 594 14.53 30.62 -8.67
N LEU A 595 14.02 31.56 -9.45
CA LEU A 595 14.74 32.10 -10.62
C LEU A 595 16.14 32.63 -10.25
N GLU A 596 16.24 33.32 -9.11
CA GLU A 596 17.52 33.88 -8.65
C GLU A 596 18.52 32.78 -8.24
N GLN A 597 18.05 31.74 -7.55
CA GLN A 597 18.89 30.57 -7.24
C GLN A 597 19.35 29.86 -8.52
N PHE A 598 18.45 29.68 -9.48
CA PHE A 598 18.79 29.05 -10.76
C PHE A 598 19.86 29.86 -11.51
N LYS A 599 19.72 31.20 -11.63
CA LYS A 599 20.73 32.08 -12.23
C LYS A 599 22.09 31.98 -11.54
N GLN A 600 22.10 31.91 -10.19
CA GLN A 600 23.34 31.75 -9.42
C GLN A 600 24.03 30.42 -9.73
N LEU A 601 23.26 29.33 -9.86
CA LEU A 601 23.79 28.01 -10.21
C LEU A 601 24.35 27.98 -11.63
N VAL A 602 23.69 28.63 -12.59
CA VAL A 602 24.17 28.76 -13.97
C VAL A 602 25.47 29.60 -14.00
N ALA A 603 25.47 30.77 -13.36
CA ALA A 603 26.65 31.63 -13.29
C ALA A 603 27.85 30.97 -12.56
N ALA A 604 27.58 30.03 -11.65
CA ALA A 604 28.61 29.23 -10.97
C ALA A 604 29.05 28.00 -11.80
N GLY A 605 28.55 27.82 -13.03
CA GLY A 605 28.88 26.68 -13.89
C GLY A 605 28.43 25.33 -13.33
N ARG A 606 27.35 25.29 -12.55
CA ARG A 606 26.90 24.07 -11.89
C ARG A 606 25.90 23.26 -12.71
N ILE A 607 25.26 23.86 -13.70
CA ILE A 607 24.25 23.22 -14.58
C ILE A 607 24.75 23.34 -16.01
N HIS A 608 24.83 22.20 -16.73
CA HIS A 608 25.30 22.22 -18.11
C HIS A 608 24.17 22.59 -19.10
N TYR A 609 23.08 21.80 -19.12
CA TYR A 609 21.99 21.99 -20.06
C TYR A 609 20.68 22.35 -19.36
N TYR A 610 19.82 23.06 -20.09
CA TYR A 610 18.41 23.13 -19.79
C TYR A 610 17.63 22.41 -20.88
N ILE A 611 16.76 21.48 -20.48
CA ILE A 611 15.89 20.71 -21.36
C ILE A 611 14.50 21.35 -21.33
N GLY A 612 14.14 22.04 -22.42
CA GLY A 612 12.83 22.66 -22.58
C GLY A 612 11.73 21.64 -22.88
N SER A 613 10.48 22.03 -22.68
CA SER A 613 9.35 21.21 -23.12
C SER A 613 9.28 21.14 -24.65
N GLU A 614 8.74 20.01 -25.20
CA GLU A 614 8.55 19.80 -26.64
C GLU A 614 7.92 21.04 -27.31
N THR A 615 8.49 21.46 -28.44
CA THR A 615 8.15 22.66 -29.18
C THR A 615 6.66 22.80 -29.42
N GLY A 616 6.05 23.87 -28.94
CA GLY A 616 4.70 24.32 -29.27
C GLY A 616 3.55 23.73 -28.47
N GLY A 617 3.81 22.96 -27.45
CA GLY A 617 2.80 22.42 -26.55
C GLY A 617 2.32 23.49 -25.58
N ARG A 618 1.03 23.81 -25.64
CA ARG A 618 0.32 24.55 -24.60
C ARG A 618 0.80 24.09 -23.22
N GLN A 619 1.14 25.06 -22.36
CA GLN A 619 1.35 24.89 -20.93
C GLN A 619 0.46 23.76 -20.39
N GLY A 620 1.04 22.81 -19.65
CA GLY A 620 0.29 21.74 -19.01
C GLY A 620 -0.87 22.31 -18.18
N PRO A 621 -1.88 21.50 -17.82
CA PRO A 621 -3.10 21.95 -17.16
C PRO A 621 -2.91 22.48 -15.71
N GLY A 622 -1.70 22.74 -15.27
CA GLY A 622 -1.37 23.50 -14.07
C GLY A 622 -1.30 24.96 -14.43
N GLY A 623 -2.45 25.62 -14.47
CA GLY A 623 -2.70 27.02 -14.64
C GLY A 623 -1.56 27.94 -15.12
N SER A 624 -1.88 28.74 -16.08
CA SER A 624 -1.12 29.86 -16.63
C SER A 624 -0.72 30.95 -15.59
N ASP A 625 -0.22 30.53 -14.41
CA ASP A 625 0.44 31.49 -13.55
C ASP A 625 1.86 31.69 -14.10
N SER A 626 1.98 32.72 -14.95
CA SER A 626 3.26 33.32 -15.35
C SER A 626 4.14 33.70 -14.14
N ALA A 627 3.64 33.49 -12.95
CA ALA A 627 4.27 33.71 -11.65
C ALA A 627 5.02 32.48 -11.09
N SER A 628 4.84 31.25 -11.61
CA SER A 628 5.55 30.07 -11.08
C SER A 628 7.05 30.17 -11.32
N SER A 629 7.87 29.67 -10.39
CA SER A 629 9.33 29.65 -10.54
C SER A 629 9.78 28.91 -11.80
N SER A 630 9.11 27.79 -12.15
CA SER A 630 9.42 27.02 -13.34
C SER A 630 9.16 27.79 -14.63
N ALA A 631 8.04 28.52 -14.71
CA ALA A 631 7.72 29.38 -15.87
C ALA A 631 8.70 30.55 -16.00
N GLN A 632 9.08 31.18 -14.89
CA GLN A 632 10.06 32.26 -14.86
C GLN A 632 11.45 31.77 -15.33
N ILE A 633 11.89 30.60 -14.87
CA ILE A 633 13.17 29.99 -15.28
C ILE A 633 13.15 29.68 -16.77
N GLN A 634 12.09 29.02 -17.27
CA GLN A 634 11.95 28.73 -18.69
C GLN A 634 12.02 30.00 -19.53
N ALA A 635 11.23 31.02 -19.20
CA ALA A 635 11.24 32.30 -19.93
C ALA A 635 12.62 33.00 -19.90
N TRP A 636 13.34 32.92 -18.78
CA TRP A 636 14.68 33.48 -18.67
C TRP A 636 15.69 32.70 -19.54
N VAL A 637 15.63 31.36 -19.56
CA VAL A 637 16.52 30.55 -20.39
C VAL A 637 16.26 30.83 -21.86
N GLU A 638 15.00 30.84 -22.31
CA GLU A 638 14.62 31.12 -23.70
C GLU A 638 15.06 32.54 -24.16
N ALA A 639 15.12 33.50 -23.25
CA ALA A 639 15.53 34.86 -23.57
C ALA A 639 17.05 35.07 -23.61
N ASN A 640 17.85 34.21 -22.97
CA ASN A 640 19.30 34.43 -22.79
C ASN A 640 20.18 33.38 -23.48
N PHE A 641 19.63 32.23 -23.93
CA PHE A 641 20.39 31.15 -24.53
C PHE A 641 19.76 30.71 -25.86
N GLU A 642 20.62 30.27 -26.80
CA GLU A 642 20.15 29.71 -28.07
C GLU A 642 19.77 28.23 -27.89
N SER A 643 18.64 27.83 -28.50
CA SER A 643 18.20 26.44 -28.45
C SER A 643 18.73 25.64 -29.64
N THR A 644 19.11 24.39 -29.37
CA THR A 644 19.32 23.36 -30.39
C THR A 644 18.21 22.33 -30.27
N THR A 645 17.53 22.02 -31.38
CA THR A 645 16.47 20.98 -31.35
C THR A 645 17.10 19.61 -31.62
N LEU A 646 16.98 18.71 -30.66
CA LEU A 646 17.35 17.29 -30.76
C LEU A 646 16.11 16.46 -30.42
N ASP A 647 15.71 15.53 -31.28
CA ASP A 647 14.57 14.62 -31.06
C ASP A 647 13.27 15.31 -30.65
N SER A 648 12.97 16.46 -31.25
CA SER A 648 11.81 17.31 -30.90
C SER A 648 11.90 17.99 -29.53
N VAL A 649 13.03 17.89 -28.83
CA VAL A 649 13.29 18.54 -27.54
C VAL A 649 14.16 19.77 -27.78
N ALA A 650 13.81 20.90 -27.16
CA ALA A 650 14.64 22.09 -27.16
C ALA A 650 15.73 21.97 -26.07
N LEU A 651 16.99 21.92 -26.48
CA LEU A 651 18.16 21.84 -25.60
C LEU A 651 18.88 23.19 -25.61
N TYR A 652 19.13 23.76 -24.44
CA TYR A 652 19.86 25.01 -24.23
C TYR A 652 21.16 24.71 -23.50
N ASP A 653 22.29 25.11 -24.08
CA ASP A 653 23.61 25.03 -23.46
C ASP A 653 23.83 26.24 -22.56
N LEU A 654 24.00 25.98 -21.24
CA LEU A 654 24.13 27.02 -20.22
C LEU A 654 25.61 27.32 -19.89
N SER A 655 26.56 26.64 -20.53
CA SER A 655 28.00 26.80 -20.25
C SER A 655 28.58 28.15 -20.67
N GLY A 656 27.90 28.86 -21.55
CA GLY A 656 28.29 30.17 -22.07
C GLY A 656 27.67 31.37 -21.38
N GLY A 657 26.97 31.20 -20.22
CA GLY A 657 26.24 32.26 -19.53
C GLY A 657 27.02 33.07 -18.49
#